data_16a4f51f5cf2ff2b1c38e94ed173de25
#
_entry.id   16a4f51f5cf2ff2b1c38e94ed173de25
#
_cell.length_a   1.000
_cell.length_b   1.000
_cell.length_c   1.000
_cell.angle_alpha   90.00
_cell.angle_beta   90.00
_cell.angle_gamma   90.00
#
_symmetry.space_group_name_H-M   'P 1'
#
loop_
_entity.id
_entity.type
_entity.pdbx_description
1 polymer ?
#
loop_
_entity_poly.entity_id
_entity_poly.type
_entity_poly.pdbx_seq_one_letter_code
_entity_poly.pdbx_strand_id
1 'polypeptide(L)'
;MKLATSLALSSVIHQGLAILDSKAILSKYFGNDAPWYQDRIPLFESSDADLTDTYYYRWSIFRAHQRDLGAYGFISTEFLNDVSWQTKPWASLNDATGFHLLEARWCRDRRFKEDYANFMYSKDSNRRQFSESMASAVWDGYLVDGSVSDVTKRLDAMQVVYEAWKDSYDTSKGLYWVEPLRDATEYTISSIDASGGLDGFTGGEAFRPTINSYQYANARAIANIAALKGGLDSTVSTYNSRAEALKQRVQDALWNSTFEHFIDRFKVNNQNVTYWNFIRGRELAGMVPWTHDLPDDKVEYAQAWSHVLNSSQLSGPAGLRTGEPSYQYYMRQYRYEGKNPECQWNGPVWPFQYTQVLSGLANFLDHYPNGTQTGVITPKDYTAMLRKYAKLHRNPSTGILDLEEDYHPDTGLPIVGLKRSHHYFHSGFNDLIISGLVGLRPSASDILVVNPLFDPSTITYFRAERIPYHGHTIAIQWDASGSHYGSRGLVIEIDDDNPVISQPTASRISIPLPRKPAPAPFTTRIAKSIQLNTTVPFPRGMASVANSTSNTYAAIDGRVWFFDTQDAANGWEAPVATTTTTTTTNDAAEMWFEIDFGQQVSVGSAEIAFFQSKSQGFAAPTQYRVQVLGQGGSWGDVEGAMYAEVVANGITEAEWKSVQSQKVRLVFTPVVGEKVRLVEFKVF
;
A
#
# COMPACT_ATOMS: atom_id res chain seq x y z
N MET A 1 49.20 2.33 61.31
CA MET A 1 49.32 2.23 59.83
C MET A 1 48.04 1.57 59.29
N LYS A 2 47.09 2.34 58.81
CA LYS A 2 45.86 1.85 58.19
C LYS A 2 45.97 2.12 56.67
N LEU A 3 46.03 1.06 55.89
CA LEU A 3 45.88 1.14 54.42
C LEU A 3 44.45 1.37 54.11
N ALA A 4 44.17 2.47 53.42
CA ALA A 4 42.83 2.72 52.77
C ALA A 4 42.94 2.21 51.35
N THR A 5 42.16 1.17 51.03
CA THR A 5 41.97 0.66 49.67
C THR A 5 40.84 1.49 49.00
N SER A 6 41.24 2.30 48.02
CA SER A 6 40.31 3.08 47.20
C SER A 6 39.73 2.16 46.14
N LEU A 7 38.43 1.84 46.23
CA LEU A 7 37.67 1.25 45.14
C LEU A 7 37.31 2.35 44.14
N ALA A 8 37.91 2.35 42.98
CA ALA A 8 37.49 3.13 41.85
C ALA A 8 36.22 2.46 41.25
N LEU A 9 35.04 3.04 41.49
CA LEU A 9 33.85 2.76 40.71
C LEU A 9 34.06 3.33 39.30
N SER A 10 34.32 2.47 38.32
CA SER A 10 34.18 2.85 36.91
C SER A 10 32.70 2.92 36.63
N SER A 11 32.14 4.12 36.55
CA SER A 11 30.82 4.38 35.98
C SER A 11 30.91 4.06 34.49
N VAL A 12 30.42 2.91 34.09
CA VAL A 12 30.09 2.63 32.68
C VAL A 12 28.93 3.56 32.35
N ILE A 13 29.21 4.65 31.65
CA ILE A 13 28.20 5.47 31.02
C ILE A 13 27.61 4.57 29.94
N HIS A 14 26.44 4.01 30.19
CA HIS A 14 25.59 3.46 29.14
C HIS A 14 25.17 4.64 28.26
N GLN A 15 25.92 4.85 27.16
CA GLN A 15 25.38 5.65 26.07
C GLN A 15 24.15 4.87 25.55
N GLY A 16 22.95 5.38 25.82
CA GLY A 16 21.74 4.87 25.20
C GLY A 16 21.95 4.85 23.68
N LEU A 17 21.46 3.81 23.02
CA LEU A 17 21.48 3.73 21.58
C LEU A 17 20.83 4.99 20.99
N ALA A 18 21.39 5.49 19.89
CA ALA A 18 20.86 6.68 19.24
C ALA A 18 19.43 6.39 18.74
N ILE A 19 18.46 7.07 19.32
CA ILE A 19 17.07 7.04 18.86
C ILE A 19 16.97 7.96 17.64
N LEU A 20 16.21 7.55 16.61
CA LEU A 20 15.97 8.38 15.45
C LEU A 20 15.24 9.68 15.85
N ASP A 21 15.72 10.83 15.37
CA ASP A 21 15.00 12.11 15.58
C ASP A 21 13.71 12.13 14.77
N SER A 22 12.65 11.60 15.38
CA SER A 22 11.34 11.48 14.75
C SER A 22 10.81 12.83 14.27
N LYS A 23 11.02 13.91 15.03
CA LYS A 23 10.54 15.24 14.65
C LYS A 23 11.26 15.77 13.42
N ALA A 24 12.59 15.66 13.37
CA ALA A 24 13.37 16.09 12.21
C ALA A 24 13.03 15.25 10.97
N ILE A 25 12.94 13.94 11.12
CA ILE A 25 12.59 13.02 10.02
C ILE A 25 11.18 13.33 9.47
N LEU A 26 10.17 13.37 10.32
CA LEU A 26 8.80 13.59 9.88
C LEU A 26 8.61 14.99 9.27
N SER A 27 9.24 16.00 9.84
CA SER A 27 9.23 17.36 9.26
C SER A 27 9.91 17.39 7.88
N LYS A 28 11.03 16.68 7.70
CA LYS A 28 11.75 16.58 6.42
C LYS A 28 10.88 15.99 5.31
N TYR A 29 10.20 14.87 5.61
CA TYR A 29 9.50 14.12 4.58
C TYR A 29 8.04 14.51 4.36
N PHE A 30 7.36 15.04 5.39
CA PHE A 30 5.92 15.30 5.36
C PHE A 30 5.54 16.77 5.61
N GLY A 31 6.53 17.62 5.93
CA GLY A 31 6.28 19.04 6.15
C GLY A 31 5.19 19.28 7.20
N ASN A 32 4.16 20.02 6.86
CA ASN A 32 3.06 20.36 7.75
C ASN A 32 2.05 19.22 7.99
N ASP A 33 2.05 18.17 7.17
CA ASP A 33 1.25 16.95 7.41
C ASP A 33 1.95 15.96 8.37
N ALA A 34 3.16 16.28 8.85
CA ALA A 34 3.94 15.45 9.79
C ALA A 34 3.15 14.96 11.02
N PRO A 35 2.23 15.74 11.64
CA PRO A 35 1.45 15.29 12.78
C PRO A 35 0.60 14.03 12.49
N TRP A 36 0.12 13.85 11.26
CA TRP A 36 -0.62 12.65 10.90
C TRP A 36 0.25 11.40 11.00
N TYR A 37 1.53 11.48 10.63
CA TYR A 37 2.45 10.34 10.61
C TYR A 37 3.05 10.03 11.97
N GLN A 38 3.14 11.01 12.87
CA GLN A 38 3.93 10.96 14.11
C GLN A 38 3.66 9.70 14.95
N ASP A 39 2.40 9.30 15.12
CA ASP A 39 2.02 8.16 15.94
C ASP A 39 1.58 6.93 15.12
N ARG A 40 1.60 7.04 13.80
CA ARG A 40 1.03 6.03 12.88
C ARG A 40 2.06 5.15 12.20
N ILE A 41 3.24 5.66 11.91
CA ILE A 41 4.20 4.90 11.10
C ILE A 41 5.45 4.48 11.87
N PRO A 42 6.06 3.32 11.55
CA PRO A 42 7.42 3.01 11.94
C PRO A 42 8.40 3.97 11.27
N LEU A 43 9.50 4.26 11.93
CA LEU A 43 10.58 5.06 11.37
C LEU A 43 11.68 4.16 10.80
N PHE A 44 12.35 4.60 9.75
CA PHE A 44 13.43 3.87 9.10
C PHE A 44 14.51 4.82 8.59
N GLU A 45 15.75 4.45 8.78
CA GLU A 45 16.89 5.03 8.05
C GLU A 45 17.88 3.94 7.64
N SER A 46 18.65 4.21 6.61
CA SER A 46 19.73 3.35 6.17
C SER A 46 20.87 4.15 5.54
N SER A 47 22.01 3.48 5.34
CA SER A 47 23.13 4.04 4.57
C SER A 47 22.81 4.24 3.07
N ASP A 48 21.67 3.77 2.60
CA ASP A 48 21.17 3.96 1.25
C ASP A 48 20.04 4.98 1.24
N ALA A 49 20.33 6.16 0.68
CA ALA A 49 19.36 7.27 0.64
C ALA A 49 18.15 6.96 -0.22
N ASP A 50 18.30 6.23 -1.34
CA ASP A 50 17.17 5.89 -2.21
C ASP A 50 16.17 4.98 -1.48
N LEU A 51 16.64 4.02 -0.68
CA LEU A 51 15.79 3.17 0.14
C LEU A 51 15.04 3.99 1.20
N THR A 52 15.77 4.89 1.89
CA THR A 52 15.20 5.72 2.95
C THR A 52 14.17 6.72 2.40
N ASP A 53 14.49 7.42 1.31
CA ASP A 53 13.59 8.40 0.69
C ASP A 53 12.33 7.71 0.14
N THR A 54 12.49 6.55 -0.52
CA THR A 54 11.37 5.77 -1.05
C THR A 54 10.47 5.24 0.07
N TYR A 55 11.01 4.81 1.21
CA TYR A 55 10.24 4.36 2.36
C TYR A 55 9.26 5.43 2.85
N TYR A 56 9.71 6.67 3.04
CA TYR A 56 8.83 7.77 3.47
C TYR A 56 7.88 8.22 2.37
N TYR A 57 8.34 8.24 1.12
CA TYR A 57 7.45 8.50 -0.01
C TYR A 57 6.31 7.47 -0.11
N ARG A 58 6.58 6.19 0.13
CA ARG A 58 5.53 5.15 0.16
C ARG A 58 4.53 5.35 1.29
N TRP A 59 4.93 5.89 2.43
CA TRP A 59 3.98 6.33 3.46
C TRP A 59 3.14 7.52 3.01
N SER A 60 3.67 8.43 2.21
CA SER A 60 2.87 9.51 1.60
C SER A 60 1.83 8.96 0.62
N ILE A 61 2.20 7.98 -0.22
CA ILE A 61 1.25 7.24 -1.08
C ILE A 61 0.19 6.56 -0.22
N PHE A 62 0.58 5.80 0.80
CA PHE A 62 -0.35 5.14 1.71
C PHE A 62 -1.38 6.13 2.28
N ARG A 63 -0.91 7.27 2.82
CA ARG A 63 -1.76 8.33 3.37
C ARG A 63 -2.74 8.89 2.34
N ALA A 64 -2.26 9.19 1.14
CA ALA A 64 -3.03 9.81 0.07
C ALA A 64 -4.16 8.93 -0.46
N HIS A 65 -3.96 7.62 -0.43
CA HIS A 65 -4.92 6.62 -0.91
C HIS A 65 -5.91 6.14 0.16
N GLN A 66 -5.81 6.63 1.42
CA GLN A 66 -6.80 6.34 2.44
C GLN A 66 -8.03 7.23 2.22
N ARG A 67 -9.10 6.66 1.71
CA ARG A 67 -10.38 7.34 1.53
C ARG A 67 -11.28 7.09 2.72
N ASP A 68 -11.74 8.16 3.36
CA ASP A 68 -12.75 8.13 4.42
C ASP A 68 -14.14 7.98 3.80
N LEU A 69 -14.88 6.94 4.19
CA LEU A 69 -16.25 6.71 3.77
C LEU A 69 -17.26 7.02 4.90
N GLY A 70 -16.87 7.84 5.87
CA GLY A 70 -17.71 8.19 7.02
C GLY A 70 -18.06 6.97 7.86
N ALA A 71 -19.34 6.64 7.94
CA ALA A 71 -19.81 5.51 8.74
C ALA A 71 -19.33 4.12 8.28
N TYR A 72 -18.82 4.01 7.06
CA TYR A 72 -18.26 2.76 6.53
C TYR A 72 -16.77 2.59 6.84
N GLY A 73 -16.13 3.59 7.48
CA GLY A 73 -14.69 3.57 7.78
C GLY A 73 -13.83 3.91 6.58
N PHE A 74 -12.58 3.44 6.59
CA PHE A 74 -11.59 3.74 5.55
C PHE A 74 -11.47 2.62 4.52
N ILE A 75 -11.21 3.01 3.27
CA ILE A 75 -10.73 2.09 2.22
C ILE A 75 -9.41 2.62 1.65
N SER A 76 -8.60 1.72 1.09
CA SER A 76 -7.49 2.11 0.22
C SER A 76 -7.95 2.10 -1.23
N THR A 77 -7.58 3.14 -1.98
CA THR A 77 -7.89 3.25 -3.42
C THR A 77 -6.63 2.99 -4.24
N GLU A 78 -6.79 2.53 -5.46
CA GLU A 78 -5.70 2.31 -6.40
C GLU A 78 -5.22 3.63 -7.01
N PHE A 79 -6.17 4.53 -7.33
CA PHE A 79 -5.91 5.86 -7.88
C PHE A 79 -6.24 6.96 -6.88
N LEU A 80 -5.59 8.12 -7.03
CA LEU A 80 -5.85 9.31 -6.20
C LEU A 80 -7.23 9.88 -6.44
N ASN A 81 -7.72 9.85 -7.69
CA ASN A 81 -9.02 10.38 -8.09
C ASN A 81 -9.94 9.26 -8.58
N ASP A 82 -11.23 9.57 -8.71
CA ASP A 82 -12.18 8.66 -9.34
C ASP A 82 -11.83 8.47 -10.83
N VAL A 83 -11.73 7.22 -11.26
CA VAL A 83 -11.58 6.84 -12.67
C VAL A 83 -12.88 6.21 -13.15
N SER A 84 -13.27 6.45 -14.41
CA SER A 84 -14.61 6.14 -14.94
C SER A 84 -15.04 4.68 -14.78
N TRP A 85 -14.10 3.74 -14.90
CA TRP A 85 -14.37 2.30 -14.79
C TRP A 85 -14.31 1.76 -13.34
N GLN A 86 -13.85 2.58 -12.37
CA GLN A 86 -13.61 2.18 -10.99
C GLN A 86 -14.44 2.98 -9.96
N THR A 87 -15.43 3.75 -10.38
CA THR A 87 -16.21 4.60 -9.45
C THR A 87 -17.17 3.82 -8.56
N LYS A 88 -17.47 2.56 -8.85
CA LYS A 88 -18.47 1.73 -8.13
C LYS A 88 -17.84 0.43 -7.66
N PRO A 89 -18.08 0.05 -6.38
CA PRO A 89 -18.57 0.91 -5.29
C PRO A 89 -17.43 1.76 -4.70
N TRP A 90 -17.57 3.06 -4.74
CA TRP A 90 -16.74 4.07 -4.09
C TRP A 90 -15.23 3.96 -4.36
N ALA A 91 -14.85 3.53 -5.57
CA ALA A 91 -13.49 3.31 -6.01
C ALA A 91 -12.76 2.14 -5.31
N SER A 92 -13.49 1.15 -4.78
CA SER A 92 -12.88 -0.08 -4.29
C SER A 92 -12.61 -1.07 -5.43
N LEU A 93 -11.48 -1.78 -5.34
CA LEU A 93 -11.10 -2.81 -6.29
C LEU A 93 -10.30 -3.90 -5.57
N ASN A 94 -10.45 -5.16 -5.98
CA ASN A 94 -9.92 -6.28 -5.21
C ASN A 94 -8.51 -6.76 -5.60
N ASP A 95 -7.99 -6.38 -6.75
CA ASP A 95 -6.67 -6.81 -7.24
C ASP A 95 -5.50 -6.34 -6.36
N ALA A 96 -5.49 -5.05 -6.01
CA ALA A 96 -4.46 -4.45 -5.17
C ALA A 96 -4.70 -4.63 -3.66
N THR A 97 -5.88 -5.13 -3.24
CA THR A 97 -6.26 -5.19 -1.81
C THR A 97 -5.25 -5.97 -0.97
N GLY A 98 -4.66 -7.05 -1.52
CA GLY A 98 -3.62 -7.80 -0.83
C GLY A 98 -2.42 -6.94 -0.44
N PHE A 99 -1.90 -6.13 -1.37
CA PHE A 99 -0.78 -5.23 -1.11
C PHE A 99 -1.14 -4.10 -0.15
N HIS A 100 -2.33 -3.51 -0.31
CA HIS A 100 -2.82 -2.46 0.58
C HIS A 100 -2.88 -2.94 2.04
N LEU A 101 -3.34 -4.17 2.28
CA LEU A 101 -3.40 -4.77 3.60
C LEU A 101 -2.01 -5.11 4.16
N LEU A 102 -1.08 -5.56 3.30
CA LEU A 102 0.31 -5.85 3.70
C LEU A 102 1.07 -4.57 4.07
N GLU A 103 0.90 -3.46 3.34
CA GLU A 103 1.46 -2.17 3.74
C GLU A 103 0.79 -1.66 5.03
N ALA A 104 -0.54 -1.74 5.13
CA ALA A 104 -1.31 -1.26 6.27
C ALA A 104 -1.04 -2.04 7.57
N ARG A 105 -0.56 -3.31 7.51
CA ARG A 105 -0.28 -4.10 8.72
C ARG A 105 0.78 -3.47 9.63
N TRP A 106 1.64 -2.60 9.07
CA TRP A 106 2.67 -1.88 9.79
C TRP A 106 2.21 -0.50 10.30
N CYS A 107 1.04 -0.03 9.87
CA CYS A 107 0.45 1.20 10.41
C CYS A 107 -0.11 0.94 11.82
N ARG A 108 0.29 1.76 12.79
CA ARG A 108 -0.17 1.65 14.18
C ARG A 108 -1.66 2.00 14.33
N ASP A 109 -2.21 2.80 13.41
CA ASP A 109 -3.65 3.02 13.31
C ASP A 109 -4.31 1.89 12.53
N ARG A 110 -4.74 0.88 13.26
CA ARG A 110 -5.29 -0.36 12.71
C ARG A 110 -6.58 -0.16 11.91
N ARG A 111 -7.25 1.00 12.00
CA ARG A 111 -8.47 1.27 11.25
C ARG A 111 -8.25 1.15 9.75
N PHE A 112 -7.13 1.64 9.23
CA PHE A 112 -6.82 1.57 7.79
C PHE A 112 -6.78 0.14 7.25
N LYS A 113 -6.34 -0.82 8.05
CA LYS A 113 -6.38 -2.25 7.70
C LYS A 113 -7.74 -2.88 7.99
N GLU A 114 -8.29 -2.63 9.19
CA GLU A 114 -9.49 -3.32 9.67
C GLU A 114 -10.76 -2.87 8.95
N ASP A 115 -10.95 -1.56 8.77
CA ASP A 115 -12.09 -1.02 8.04
C ASP A 115 -12.07 -1.46 6.59
N TYR A 116 -10.89 -1.40 5.94
CA TYR A 116 -10.75 -1.82 4.56
C TYR A 116 -11.02 -3.31 4.36
N ALA A 117 -10.47 -4.17 5.23
CA ALA A 117 -10.78 -5.60 5.19
C ALA A 117 -12.28 -5.86 5.45
N ASN A 118 -12.92 -5.17 6.42
CA ASN A 118 -14.34 -5.29 6.67
C ASN A 118 -15.17 -4.89 5.45
N PHE A 119 -14.80 -3.77 4.82
CA PHE A 119 -15.47 -3.28 3.62
C PHE A 119 -15.33 -4.27 2.46
N MET A 120 -14.11 -4.74 2.15
CA MET A 120 -13.87 -5.65 1.02
C MET A 120 -14.54 -7.02 1.18
N TYR A 121 -14.79 -7.47 2.41
CA TYR A 121 -15.58 -8.67 2.67
C TYR A 121 -17.09 -8.40 2.80
N SER A 122 -17.55 -7.16 2.72
CA SER A 122 -18.97 -6.83 2.68
C SER A 122 -19.60 -7.19 1.33
N LYS A 123 -20.93 -7.29 1.29
CA LYS A 123 -21.68 -7.48 0.03
C LYS A 123 -21.64 -6.26 -0.89
N ASP A 124 -21.29 -5.10 -0.35
CA ASP A 124 -21.33 -3.81 -1.04
C ASP A 124 -19.99 -3.49 -1.74
N SER A 125 -18.99 -4.36 -1.61
CA SER A 125 -17.66 -4.17 -2.20
C SER A 125 -17.51 -4.79 -3.60
N ASN A 126 -16.49 -4.34 -4.34
CA ASN A 126 -16.06 -4.95 -5.59
C ASN A 126 -15.02 -6.06 -5.32
N ARG A 127 -15.48 -7.19 -4.77
CA ARG A 127 -14.67 -8.29 -4.24
C ARG A 127 -14.40 -9.44 -5.22
N ARG A 128 -14.89 -9.36 -6.47
CA ARG A 128 -14.84 -10.49 -7.43
C ARG A 128 -14.54 -10.04 -8.87
N GLN A 129 -13.96 -8.87 -9.06
CA GLN A 129 -13.63 -8.38 -10.41
C GLN A 129 -12.36 -9.04 -10.94
N PHE A 130 -11.34 -9.15 -10.11
CA PHE A 130 -10.02 -9.73 -10.42
C PHE A 130 -9.67 -10.89 -9.49
N SER A 131 -8.69 -11.70 -9.88
CA SER A 131 -8.07 -12.69 -8.98
C SER A 131 -7.39 -11.97 -7.81
N GLU A 132 -7.38 -12.59 -6.63
CA GLU A 132 -6.99 -11.91 -5.40
C GLU A 132 -6.46 -12.85 -4.31
N SER A 133 -5.67 -12.30 -3.39
CA SER A 133 -5.12 -12.98 -2.21
C SER A 133 -5.57 -12.33 -0.89
N MET A 134 -6.79 -11.81 -0.84
CA MET A 134 -7.27 -11.00 0.32
C MET A 134 -7.29 -11.78 1.63
N ALA A 135 -7.71 -13.06 1.62
CA ALA A 135 -7.77 -13.85 2.86
C ALA A 135 -6.36 -14.12 3.40
N SER A 136 -5.39 -14.37 2.52
CA SER A 136 -3.97 -14.47 2.90
C SER A 136 -3.47 -13.17 3.54
N ALA A 137 -3.72 -12.02 2.91
CA ALA A 137 -3.27 -10.73 3.43
C ALA A 137 -3.92 -10.35 4.79
N VAL A 138 -5.19 -10.73 5.01
CA VAL A 138 -5.84 -10.57 6.33
C VAL A 138 -5.19 -11.48 7.38
N TRP A 139 -4.85 -12.71 7.02
CA TRP A 139 -4.07 -13.59 7.88
C TRP A 139 -2.69 -13.00 8.21
N ASP A 140 -1.99 -12.47 7.20
CA ASP A 140 -0.68 -11.83 7.39
C ASP A 140 -0.77 -10.58 8.28
N GLY A 141 -1.89 -9.87 8.26
CA GLY A 141 -2.18 -8.80 9.20
C GLY A 141 -2.31 -9.30 10.64
N TYR A 142 -2.97 -10.45 10.86
CA TYR A 142 -3.04 -11.11 12.17
C TYR A 142 -1.66 -11.54 12.68
N LEU A 143 -0.77 -11.99 11.79
CA LEU A 143 0.60 -12.36 12.18
C LEU A 143 1.38 -11.18 12.80
N VAL A 144 0.98 -9.94 12.52
CA VAL A 144 1.60 -8.73 13.09
C VAL A 144 0.88 -8.30 14.37
N ASP A 145 -0.45 -8.18 14.35
CA ASP A 145 -1.18 -7.60 15.48
C ASP A 145 -1.68 -8.61 16.53
N GLY A 146 -1.80 -9.88 16.16
CA GLY A 146 -2.25 -10.95 17.05
C GLY A 146 -3.74 -10.88 17.45
N SER A 147 -4.55 -10.06 16.78
CA SER A 147 -5.97 -9.87 17.15
C SER A 147 -6.86 -11.00 16.63
N VAL A 148 -7.12 -11.97 17.49
CA VAL A 148 -7.98 -13.12 17.18
C VAL A 148 -9.39 -12.68 16.80
N SER A 149 -9.98 -11.75 17.55
CA SER A 149 -11.36 -11.29 17.32
C SER A 149 -11.52 -10.63 15.95
N ASP A 150 -10.52 -9.84 15.52
CA ASP A 150 -10.60 -9.11 14.27
C ASP A 150 -10.47 -10.02 13.06
N VAL A 151 -9.57 -11.02 13.09
CA VAL A 151 -9.40 -11.95 11.99
C VAL A 151 -10.55 -12.94 11.87
N THR A 152 -11.04 -13.48 13.00
CA THR A 152 -12.07 -14.54 13.00
C THR A 152 -13.48 -14.06 12.66
N LYS A 153 -13.79 -12.77 12.87
CA LYS A 153 -15.12 -12.21 12.54
C LYS A 153 -15.46 -12.25 11.05
N ARG A 154 -14.43 -12.35 10.17
CA ARG A 154 -14.58 -12.33 8.71
C ARG A 154 -14.62 -13.72 8.08
N LEU A 155 -14.43 -14.80 8.83
CA LEU A 155 -14.24 -16.16 8.32
C LEU A 155 -15.35 -16.59 7.35
N ASP A 156 -16.63 -16.37 7.70
CA ASP A 156 -17.76 -16.77 6.88
C ASP A 156 -17.78 -16.00 5.54
N ALA A 157 -17.46 -14.70 5.57
CA ALA A 157 -17.38 -13.89 4.36
C ALA A 157 -16.18 -14.28 3.47
N MET A 158 -15.05 -14.68 4.08
CA MET A 158 -13.89 -15.21 3.34
C MET A 158 -14.25 -16.50 2.59
N GLN A 159 -14.98 -17.41 3.23
CA GLN A 159 -15.48 -18.62 2.56
C GLN A 159 -16.40 -18.28 1.38
N VAL A 160 -17.30 -17.31 1.53
CA VAL A 160 -18.18 -16.85 0.45
C VAL A 160 -17.38 -16.31 -0.74
N VAL A 161 -16.35 -15.49 -0.49
CA VAL A 161 -15.48 -14.95 -1.56
C VAL A 161 -14.67 -16.06 -2.23
N TYR A 162 -14.11 -16.99 -1.46
CA TYR A 162 -13.39 -18.14 -1.98
C TYR A 162 -14.27 -19.02 -2.89
N GLU A 163 -15.48 -19.36 -2.43
CA GLU A 163 -16.43 -20.18 -3.21
C GLU A 163 -16.95 -19.46 -4.46
N ALA A 164 -16.91 -18.14 -4.52
CA ALA A 164 -17.30 -17.39 -5.72
C ALA A 164 -16.36 -17.64 -6.92
N TRP A 165 -15.17 -18.22 -6.72
CA TRP A 165 -14.25 -18.64 -7.78
C TRP A 165 -14.53 -20.04 -8.35
N LYS A 166 -15.55 -20.70 -7.85
CA LYS A 166 -15.93 -22.07 -8.28
C LYS A 166 -16.26 -22.15 -9.78
N ASP A 167 -16.77 -21.08 -10.37
CA ASP A 167 -17.04 -20.96 -11.81
C ASP A 167 -15.77 -21.00 -12.68
N SER A 168 -14.63 -20.65 -12.10
CA SER A 168 -13.31 -20.65 -12.74
C SER A 168 -12.48 -21.91 -12.37
N TYR A 169 -13.06 -22.92 -11.72
CA TYR A 169 -12.41 -24.17 -11.36
C TYR A 169 -12.72 -25.29 -12.34
N ASP A 170 -11.69 -25.82 -12.99
CA ASP A 170 -11.81 -26.99 -13.86
C ASP A 170 -11.57 -28.27 -13.07
N THR A 171 -12.65 -29.01 -12.80
CA THR A 171 -12.58 -30.25 -12.00
C THR A 171 -11.77 -31.36 -12.67
N SER A 172 -11.68 -31.38 -14.00
CA SER A 172 -10.89 -32.39 -14.74
C SER A 172 -9.40 -32.14 -14.64
N LYS A 173 -8.99 -30.90 -14.44
CA LYS A 173 -7.59 -30.48 -14.27
C LYS A 173 -7.22 -30.25 -12.82
N GLY A 174 -8.19 -30.02 -11.94
CA GLY A 174 -7.97 -29.67 -10.55
C GLY A 174 -7.28 -28.31 -10.36
N LEU A 175 -7.51 -27.37 -11.28
CA LEU A 175 -6.89 -26.05 -11.32
C LEU A 175 -7.91 -24.95 -11.60
N TYR A 176 -7.63 -23.77 -11.11
CA TYR A 176 -8.34 -22.56 -11.51
C TYR A 176 -7.77 -22.01 -12.81
N TRP A 177 -8.65 -21.41 -13.61
CA TRP A 177 -8.31 -20.68 -14.82
C TRP A 177 -8.84 -19.24 -14.74
N VAL A 178 -8.23 -18.34 -15.46
CA VAL A 178 -8.67 -16.93 -15.55
C VAL A 178 -8.29 -16.34 -16.90
N GLU A 179 -9.12 -15.41 -17.37
CA GLU A 179 -8.77 -14.51 -18.45
C GLU A 179 -7.70 -13.51 -17.93
N PRO A 180 -6.59 -13.24 -18.65
CA PRO A 180 -5.57 -12.31 -18.18
C PRO A 180 -6.09 -10.95 -17.73
N LEU A 181 -7.06 -10.36 -18.44
CA LEU A 181 -7.73 -9.14 -18.02
C LEU A 181 -8.35 -9.26 -16.60
N ARG A 182 -8.86 -10.44 -16.23
CA ARG A 182 -9.44 -10.73 -14.92
C ARG A 182 -8.40 -11.16 -13.87
N ASP A 183 -7.16 -11.24 -14.29
CA ASP A 183 -5.97 -11.41 -13.44
C ASP A 183 -5.24 -10.07 -13.24
N ALA A 184 -5.83 -8.97 -13.70
CA ALA A 184 -5.24 -7.63 -13.76
C ALA A 184 -3.89 -7.61 -14.51
N THR A 185 -3.76 -8.42 -15.57
CA THR A 185 -2.52 -8.62 -16.33
C THR A 185 -2.83 -8.77 -17.82
N GLU A 186 -3.56 -7.87 -18.41
CA GLU A 186 -3.91 -7.85 -19.82
C GLU A 186 -2.66 -7.80 -20.73
N TYR A 187 -2.78 -8.32 -21.94
CA TYR A 187 -1.67 -8.42 -22.89
C TYR A 187 -0.51 -9.32 -22.44
N THR A 188 -0.83 -10.44 -21.81
CA THR A 188 0.14 -11.50 -21.55
C THR A 188 0.29 -12.42 -22.76
N ILE A 189 1.26 -13.33 -22.72
CA ILE A 189 1.52 -14.28 -23.80
C ILE A 189 0.26 -15.07 -24.15
N SER A 190 -0.51 -15.51 -23.16
CA SER A 190 -1.70 -16.33 -23.40
C SER A 190 -2.78 -15.58 -24.19
N SER A 191 -3.09 -14.32 -23.86
CA SER A 191 -4.10 -13.54 -24.55
C SER A 191 -3.65 -13.06 -25.92
N ILE A 192 -2.41 -12.61 -26.05
CA ILE A 192 -1.85 -12.18 -27.34
C ILE A 192 -1.79 -13.36 -28.31
N ASP A 193 -1.28 -14.52 -27.89
CA ASP A 193 -1.18 -15.70 -28.76
C ASP A 193 -2.56 -16.25 -29.14
N ALA A 194 -3.52 -16.27 -28.22
CA ALA A 194 -4.88 -16.71 -28.51
C ALA A 194 -5.55 -15.81 -29.57
N SER A 195 -5.21 -14.53 -29.62
CA SER A 195 -5.69 -13.58 -30.66
C SER A 195 -4.96 -13.74 -32.01
N GLY A 196 -3.91 -14.56 -32.09
CA GLY A 196 -3.02 -14.63 -33.25
C GLY A 196 -2.08 -13.42 -33.38
N GLY A 197 -1.80 -12.73 -32.27
CA GLY A 197 -0.95 -11.54 -32.23
C GLY A 197 -1.65 -10.26 -32.71
N LEU A 198 -2.95 -10.25 -32.85
CA LEU A 198 -3.73 -9.08 -33.33
C LEU A 198 -4.17 -8.16 -32.19
N ASP A 199 -4.49 -8.74 -31.05
CA ASP A 199 -4.91 -8.06 -29.82
C ASP A 199 -4.48 -8.94 -28.63
N GLY A 200 -4.77 -8.55 -27.42
CA GLY A 200 -4.45 -9.31 -26.19
C GLY A 200 -5.18 -8.73 -25.00
N PHE A 201 -6.12 -7.80 -25.23
CA PHE A 201 -6.85 -7.16 -24.14
C PHE A 201 -7.85 -8.12 -23.50
N THR A 202 -8.59 -8.89 -24.29
CA THR A 202 -9.57 -9.86 -23.83
C THR A 202 -9.27 -11.25 -24.37
N GLY A 203 -9.83 -12.28 -23.75
CA GLY A 203 -9.65 -13.69 -24.14
C GLY A 203 -8.32 -14.26 -23.66
N GLY A 204 -7.97 -15.43 -24.18
CA GLY A 204 -6.75 -16.14 -23.81
C GLY A 204 -6.78 -16.74 -22.42
N GLU A 205 -7.97 -17.15 -21.95
CA GLU A 205 -8.13 -17.81 -20.65
C GLU A 205 -7.10 -18.92 -20.49
N ALA A 206 -6.45 -18.93 -19.34
CA ALA A 206 -5.37 -19.84 -19.04
C ALA A 206 -5.42 -20.35 -17.59
N PHE A 207 -4.87 -21.54 -17.36
CA PHE A 207 -4.52 -22.03 -16.05
C PHE A 207 -3.21 -21.36 -15.64
N ARG A 208 -3.29 -20.36 -14.78
CA ARG A 208 -2.17 -19.47 -14.46
C ARG A 208 -1.59 -19.74 -13.08
N PRO A 209 -0.27 -19.64 -12.89
CA PRO A 209 0.38 -19.71 -11.57
C PRO A 209 -0.19 -18.69 -10.57
N THR A 210 -0.57 -17.51 -11.01
CA THR A 210 -1.11 -16.41 -10.19
C THR A 210 -2.38 -16.80 -9.45
N ILE A 211 -3.52 -17.00 -10.16
CA ILE A 211 -4.81 -17.35 -9.53
C ILE A 211 -4.72 -18.62 -8.69
N ASN A 212 -3.93 -19.60 -9.13
CA ASN A 212 -3.80 -20.88 -8.39
C ASN A 212 -3.01 -20.68 -7.10
N SER A 213 -1.99 -19.80 -7.08
CA SER A 213 -1.28 -19.41 -5.85
C SER A 213 -2.15 -18.63 -4.89
N TYR A 214 -2.96 -17.70 -5.41
CA TYR A 214 -3.90 -16.92 -4.59
C TYR A 214 -4.96 -17.83 -3.95
N GLN A 215 -5.54 -18.75 -4.70
CA GLN A 215 -6.53 -19.69 -4.16
C GLN A 215 -5.91 -20.67 -3.16
N TYR A 216 -4.67 -21.10 -3.38
CA TYR A 216 -3.91 -21.88 -2.40
C TYR A 216 -3.73 -21.09 -1.09
N ALA A 217 -3.24 -19.85 -1.18
CA ALA A 217 -3.00 -18.99 -0.03
C ALA A 217 -4.28 -18.66 0.74
N ASN A 218 -5.36 -18.32 0.01
CA ASN A 218 -6.66 -18.05 0.61
C ASN A 218 -7.22 -19.27 1.33
N ALA A 219 -7.08 -20.47 0.75
CA ALA A 219 -7.50 -21.70 1.43
C ALA A 219 -6.69 -21.97 2.71
N ARG A 220 -5.36 -21.80 2.67
CA ARG A 220 -4.49 -21.90 3.86
C ARG A 220 -4.90 -20.90 4.93
N ALA A 221 -5.13 -19.65 4.56
CA ALA A 221 -5.57 -18.60 5.48
C ALA A 221 -6.92 -18.93 6.14
N ILE A 222 -7.91 -19.36 5.36
CA ILE A 222 -9.22 -19.79 5.89
C ILE A 222 -9.07 -20.95 6.88
N ALA A 223 -8.25 -21.97 6.55
CA ALA A 223 -7.98 -23.08 7.45
C ALA A 223 -7.32 -22.63 8.77
N ASN A 224 -6.32 -21.76 8.69
CA ASN A 224 -5.61 -21.22 9.85
C ASN A 224 -6.55 -20.38 10.74
N ILE A 225 -7.37 -19.53 10.14
CA ILE A 225 -8.35 -18.68 10.86
C ILE A 225 -9.45 -19.55 11.51
N ALA A 226 -9.89 -20.61 10.82
CA ALA A 226 -10.85 -21.55 11.38
C ALA A 226 -10.26 -22.33 12.58
N ALA A 227 -9.00 -22.76 12.49
CA ALA A 227 -8.28 -23.39 13.59
C ALA A 227 -8.12 -22.43 14.78
N LEU A 228 -7.80 -21.18 14.53
CA LEU A 228 -7.66 -20.13 15.54
C LEU A 228 -9.02 -19.82 16.24
N LYS A 229 -10.12 -19.86 15.48
CA LYS A 229 -11.48 -19.64 16.02
C LYS A 229 -11.92 -20.83 16.91
N GLY A 230 -11.44 -22.04 16.61
CA GLY A 230 -11.76 -23.25 17.33
C GLY A 230 -13.16 -23.84 17.01
N GLY A 231 -13.33 -25.15 17.24
CA GLY A 231 -14.61 -25.84 17.02
C GLY A 231 -15.04 -25.98 15.55
N LEU A 232 -14.12 -25.81 14.59
CA LEU A 232 -14.37 -25.81 13.14
C LEU A 232 -13.51 -26.85 12.41
N ASP A 233 -13.27 -28.03 13.00
CA ASP A 233 -12.35 -29.05 12.50
C ASP A 233 -12.67 -29.48 11.06
N SER A 234 -13.96 -29.52 10.69
CA SER A 234 -14.40 -29.83 9.32
C SER A 234 -13.97 -28.74 8.34
N THR A 235 -14.09 -27.45 8.71
CA THR A 235 -13.62 -26.33 7.88
C THR A 235 -12.10 -26.39 7.73
N VAL A 236 -11.38 -26.58 8.83
CA VAL A 236 -9.90 -26.73 8.82
C VAL A 236 -9.47 -27.85 7.88
N SER A 237 -10.06 -29.03 8.01
CA SER A 237 -9.74 -30.19 7.16
C SER A 237 -10.07 -29.93 5.69
N THR A 238 -11.24 -29.36 5.40
CA THR A 238 -11.69 -29.08 4.03
C THR A 238 -10.73 -28.13 3.31
N TYR A 239 -10.40 -26.99 3.92
CA TYR A 239 -9.58 -25.99 3.27
C TYR A 239 -8.09 -26.37 3.22
N ASN A 240 -7.57 -27.10 4.21
CA ASN A 240 -6.23 -27.69 4.12
C ASN A 240 -6.14 -28.72 2.98
N SER A 241 -7.16 -29.58 2.82
CA SER A 241 -7.18 -30.56 1.74
C SER A 241 -7.26 -29.91 0.36
N ARG A 242 -8.04 -28.82 0.21
CA ARG A 242 -8.11 -28.01 -1.03
C ARG A 242 -6.76 -27.37 -1.35
N ALA A 243 -6.12 -26.76 -0.35
CA ALA A 243 -4.81 -26.15 -0.52
C ALA A 243 -3.77 -27.17 -0.95
N GLU A 244 -3.69 -28.31 -0.27
CA GLU A 244 -2.70 -29.35 -0.60
C GLU A 244 -2.94 -29.95 -1.99
N ALA A 245 -4.19 -30.23 -2.35
CA ALA A 245 -4.54 -30.72 -3.68
C ALA A 245 -4.14 -29.70 -4.76
N LEU A 246 -4.39 -28.41 -4.52
CA LEU A 246 -4.05 -27.35 -5.47
C LEU A 246 -2.53 -27.18 -5.59
N LYS A 247 -1.81 -27.21 -4.47
CA LYS A 247 -0.34 -27.18 -4.43
C LYS A 247 0.24 -28.28 -5.30
N GLN A 248 -0.20 -29.52 -5.09
CA GLN A 248 0.27 -30.65 -5.87
C GLN A 248 -0.03 -30.46 -7.37
N ARG A 249 -1.24 -29.99 -7.71
CA ARG A 249 -1.63 -29.79 -9.11
C ARG A 249 -0.85 -28.67 -9.80
N VAL A 250 -0.54 -27.59 -9.11
CA VAL A 250 0.31 -26.51 -9.64
C VAL A 250 1.70 -27.05 -9.96
N GLN A 251 2.30 -27.81 -9.04
CA GLN A 251 3.64 -28.38 -9.24
C GLN A 251 3.65 -29.40 -10.39
N ASP A 252 2.66 -30.30 -10.46
CA ASP A 252 2.62 -31.35 -11.49
C ASP A 252 2.27 -30.82 -12.88
N ALA A 253 1.45 -29.77 -12.96
CA ALA A 253 0.87 -29.34 -14.22
C ALA A 253 1.44 -28.03 -14.78
N LEU A 254 1.87 -27.10 -13.94
CA LEU A 254 2.34 -25.79 -14.37
C LEU A 254 3.86 -25.64 -14.32
N TRP A 255 4.58 -26.48 -13.55
CA TRP A 255 6.03 -26.53 -13.66
C TRP A 255 6.45 -27.09 -15.03
N ASN A 256 7.34 -26.38 -15.69
CA ASN A 256 7.90 -26.84 -16.96
C ASN A 256 9.42 -27.00 -16.82
N SER A 257 9.89 -28.26 -16.87
CA SER A 257 11.32 -28.58 -16.69
C SER A 257 12.23 -28.07 -17.81
N THR A 258 11.69 -27.79 -19.00
CA THR A 258 12.46 -27.20 -20.11
C THR A 258 12.69 -25.73 -19.89
N PHE A 259 11.68 -25.03 -19.39
CA PHE A 259 11.78 -23.60 -19.02
C PHE A 259 12.35 -23.42 -17.60
N GLU A 260 12.39 -24.46 -16.78
CA GLU A 260 12.73 -24.38 -15.34
C GLU A 260 11.92 -23.27 -14.64
N HIS A 261 10.59 -23.24 -14.91
CA HIS A 261 9.70 -22.15 -14.50
C HIS A 261 8.26 -22.65 -14.40
N PHE A 262 7.43 -21.96 -13.58
CA PHE A 262 5.98 -22.15 -13.63
C PHE A 262 5.41 -21.37 -14.82
N ILE A 263 4.68 -22.07 -15.69
CA ILE A 263 4.24 -21.58 -17.00
C ILE A 263 2.74 -21.81 -17.15
N ASP A 264 2.04 -20.81 -17.69
CA ASP A 264 0.62 -20.88 -18.02
C ASP A 264 0.32 -22.02 -19.00
N ARG A 265 -0.88 -22.63 -18.88
CA ARG A 265 -1.45 -23.51 -19.90
C ARG A 265 -2.74 -22.93 -20.44
N PHE A 266 -2.93 -23.00 -21.76
CA PHE A 266 -4.15 -22.52 -22.40
C PHE A 266 -5.39 -23.28 -21.93
N LYS A 267 -6.42 -22.53 -21.51
CA LYS A 267 -7.78 -23.03 -21.31
C LYS A 267 -8.59 -22.98 -22.61
N VAL A 268 -8.24 -22.09 -23.51
CA VAL A 268 -8.87 -21.91 -24.82
C VAL A 268 -8.29 -22.87 -25.86
N ASN A 269 -9.09 -23.10 -26.91
CA ASN A 269 -8.70 -23.86 -28.09
C ASN A 269 -9.27 -23.15 -29.33
N ASN A 270 -8.41 -22.69 -30.21
CA ASN A 270 -8.80 -22.01 -31.45
C ASN A 270 -7.75 -22.26 -32.57
N GLN A 271 -7.84 -21.53 -33.68
CA GLN A 271 -6.89 -21.68 -34.78
C GLN A 271 -5.45 -21.30 -34.45
N ASN A 272 -5.22 -20.53 -33.37
CA ASN A 272 -3.91 -19.98 -33.00
C ASN A 272 -3.28 -20.76 -31.85
N VAL A 273 -4.06 -21.29 -30.92
CA VAL A 273 -3.58 -21.97 -29.71
C VAL A 273 -4.38 -23.26 -29.44
N THR A 274 -3.73 -24.22 -28.80
CA THR A 274 -4.31 -25.52 -28.48
C THR A 274 -4.52 -25.64 -26.97
N TYR A 275 -5.74 -26.11 -26.58
CA TYR A 275 -6.08 -26.40 -25.19
C TYR A 275 -5.00 -27.24 -24.49
N TRP A 276 -4.66 -26.89 -23.28
CA TRP A 276 -3.71 -27.56 -22.41
C TRP A 276 -2.24 -27.46 -22.81
N ASN A 277 -1.89 -26.86 -23.95
CA ASN A 277 -0.49 -26.58 -24.24
C ASN A 277 0.04 -25.47 -23.33
N PHE A 278 1.33 -25.49 -23.05
CA PHE A 278 2.03 -24.38 -22.42
C PHE A 278 2.10 -23.17 -23.34
N ILE A 279 2.08 -21.97 -22.74
CA ILE A 279 2.51 -20.77 -23.45
C ILE A 279 3.99 -20.91 -23.79
N ARG A 280 4.46 -20.11 -24.75
CA ARG A 280 5.79 -20.27 -25.37
C ARG A 280 6.88 -19.36 -24.82
N GLY A 281 6.78 -18.89 -23.61
CA GLY A 281 7.77 -18.02 -22.96
C GLY A 281 7.56 -18.00 -21.45
N ARG A 282 8.59 -17.47 -20.76
CA ARG A 282 8.47 -17.21 -19.33
C ARG A 282 7.82 -15.84 -19.11
N GLU A 283 6.90 -15.80 -18.17
CA GLU A 283 6.36 -14.57 -17.62
C GLU A 283 6.77 -14.44 -16.16
N LEU A 284 6.91 -13.21 -15.67
CA LEU A 284 7.24 -12.95 -14.27
C LEU A 284 6.19 -13.52 -13.30
N ALA A 285 4.96 -13.67 -13.78
CA ALA A 285 3.84 -14.35 -13.10
C ALA A 285 4.19 -15.76 -12.59
N GLY A 286 5.13 -16.46 -13.25
CA GLY A 286 5.63 -17.76 -12.81
C GLY A 286 6.43 -17.73 -11.51
N MET A 287 6.80 -16.56 -10.99
CA MET A 287 7.46 -16.39 -9.68
C MET A 287 6.47 -16.23 -8.53
N VAL A 288 5.19 -15.99 -8.79
CA VAL A 288 4.16 -15.74 -7.77
C VAL A 288 3.96 -16.92 -6.79
N PRO A 289 4.14 -18.20 -7.17
CA PRO A 289 4.00 -19.31 -6.21
C PRO A 289 4.84 -19.14 -4.94
N TRP A 290 6.04 -18.58 -5.01
CA TRP A 290 6.90 -18.35 -3.82
C TRP A 290 6.41 -17.22 -2.91
N THR A 291 5.61 -16.29 -3.43
CA THR A 291 4.98 -15.24 -2.60
C THR A 291 4.10 -15.82 -1.51
N HIS A 292 3.56 -17.02 -1.76
CA HIS A 292 2.64 -17.72 -0.89
C HIS A 292 3.17 -19.07 -0.34
N ASP A 293 4.48 -19.31 -0.40
CA ASP A 293 5.12 -20.57 0.04
C ASP A 293 4.47 -21.82 -0.57
N LEU A 294 4.03 -21.71 -1.85
CA LEU A 294 3.36 -22.84 -2.50
C LEU A 294 4.32 -23.96 -2.90
N PRO A 295 5.48 -23.72 -3.57
CA PRO A 295 6.34 -24.79 -4.02
C PRO A 295 6.96 -25.60 -2.86
N ASP A 296 7.23 -26.89 -3.09
CA ASP A 296 8.09 -27.66 -2.21
C ASP A 296 9.52 -27.15 -2.25
N ASP A 297 10.28 -27.35 -1.17
CA ASP A 297 11.69 -27.00 -1.08
C ASP A 297 12.54 -28.02 -1.87
N LYS A 298 12.47 -27.95 -3.20
CA LYS A 298 13.23 -28.79 -4.14
C LYS A 298 14.28 -27.95 -4.87
N VAL A 299 15.47 -28.50 -4.99
CA VAL A 299 16.60 -27.90 -5.74
C VAL A 299 16.19 -27.57 -7.20
N GLU A 300 15.38 -28.42 -7.80
CA GLU A 300 14.84 -28.25 -9.16
C GLU A 300 14.07 -26.91 -9.29
N TYR A 301 13.21 -26.59 -8.33
CA TYR A 301 12.41 -25.37 -8.37
C TYR A 301 13.25 -24.09 -8.12
N ALA A 302 14.36 -24.22 -7.39
CA ALA A 302 15.25 -23.10 -7.13
C ALA A 302 15.86 -22.52 -8.43
N GLN A 303 15.96 -23.29 -9.51
CA GLN A 303 16.51 -22.83 -10.79
C GLN A 303 15.70 -21.70 -11.41
N ALA A 304 14.39 -21.59 -11.11
CA ALA A 304 13.56 -20.47 -11.57
C ALA A 304 14.13 -19.11 -11.16
N TRP A 305 14.80 -19.02 -10.04
CA TRP A 305 15.41 -17.78 -9.56
C TRP A 305 16.59 -17.29 -10.41
N SER A 306 17.21 -18.16 -11.22
CA SER A 306 18.25 -17.75 -12.16
C SER A 306 17.72 -16.80 -13.25
N HIS A 307 16.44 -16.93 -13.63
CA HIS A 307 15.83 -16.17 -14.71
C HIS A 307 15.64 -14.68 -14.36
N VAL A 308 15.39 -14.35 -13.07
CA VAL A 308 15.28 -12.96 -12.60
C VAL A 308 16.64 -12.27 -12.44
N LEU A 309 17.75 -13.01 -12.57
CA LEU A 309 19.12 -12.50 -12.59
C LEU A 309 19.66 -12.39 -14.02
N ASN A 310 19.07 -13.09 -14.97
CA ASN A 310 19.56 -13.17 -16.35
C ASN A 310 19.06 -12.00 -17.20
N SER A 311 20.01 -11.17 -17.69
CA SER A 311 19.70 -9.98 -18.49
C SER A 311 19.07 -10.27 -19.85
N SER A 312 19.23 -11.49 -20.39
CA SER A 312 18.56 -11.92 -21.63
C SER A 312 17.15 -12.49 -21.36
N GLN A 313 16.74 -12.60 -20.11
CA GLN A 313 15.45 -13.14 -19.69
C GLN A 313 14.66 -12.10 -18.90
N LEU A 314 14.32 -12.37 -17.63
CA LEU A 314 13.42 -11.51 -16.84
C LEU A 314 14.13 -10.31 -16.19
N SER A 315 15.46 -10.23 -16.17
CA SER A 315 16.21 -9.10 -15.61
C SER A 315 16.40 -7.98 -16.62
N GLY A 316 15.72 -6.85 -16.47
CA GLY A 316 15.99 -5.64 -17.25
C GLY A 316 16.97 -4.68 -16.54
N PRO A 317 17.59 -3.75 -17.29
CA PRO A 317 18.42 -2.69 -16.71
C PRO A 317 17.72 -1.87 -15.64
N ALA A 318 16.48 -1.45 -15.90
CA ALA A 318 15.68 -0.63 -14.97
C ALA A 318 14.87 -1.45 -13.98
N GLY A 319 14.52 -2.70 -14.27
CA GLY A 319 13.70 -3.54 -13.39
C GLY A 319 13.41 -4.93 -13.95
N LEU A 320 12.58 -5.70 -13.27
CA LEU A 320 12.17 -7.03 -13.72
C LEU A 320 11.11 -6.89 -14.83
N ARG A 321 11.32 -7.61 -15.93
CA ARG A 321 10.41 -7.66 -17.07
C ARG A 321 9.25 -8.59 -16.79
N THR A 322 8.03 -8.22 -17.15
CA THR A 322 6.86 -9.10 -17.04
C THR A 322 6.89 -10.27 -18.02
N GLY A 323 7.61 -10.14 -19.14
CA GLY A 323 7.86 -11.20 -20.12
C GLY A 323 9.27 -11.13 -20.70
N GLU A 324 9.77 -12.23 -21.24
CA GLU A 324 11.12 -12.31 -21.81
C GLU A 324 11.25 -11.60 -23.17
N PRO A 325 12.42 -10.97 -23.47
CA PRO A 325 12.68 -10.37 -24.79
C PRO A 325 12.65 -11.37 -25.96
N SER A 326 12.78 -12.66 -25.70
CA SER A 326 12.65 -13.72 -26.70
C SER A 326 11.24 -13.90 -27.25
N TYR A 327 10.22 -13.39 -26.57
CA TYR A 327 8.83 -13.44 -27.03
C TYR A 327 8.63 -12.52 -28.23
N GLN A 328 8.07 -13.03 -29.32
CA GLN A 328 7.96 -12.28 -30.60
C GLN A 328 7.13 -11.00 -30.52
N TYR A 329 6.26 -10.86 -29.52
CA TYR A 329 5.45 -9.67 -29.29
C TYR A 329 5.91 -8.89 -28.04
N TYR A 330 7.13 -9.13 -27.57
CA TYR A 330 7.75 -8.41 -26.48
C TYR A 330 7.68 -6.90 -26.71
N MET A 331 7.20 -6.15 -25.72
CA MET A 331 7.05 -4.67 -25.75
C MET A 331 6.21 -4.13 -26.92
N ARG A 332 5.47 -4.98 -27.64
CA ARG A 332 4.57 -4.50 -28.69
C ARG A 332 3.36 -3.82 -28.05
N GLN A 333 3.16 -2.53 -28.39
CA GLN A 333 2.03 -1.74 -27.95
C GLN A 333 0.80 -2.01 -28.81
N TYR A 334 -0.35 -2.28 -28.19
CA TYR A 334 -1.59 -2.62 -28.88
C TYR A 334 -2.66 -1.53 -28.82
N ARG A 335 -2.80 -0.84 -27.68
CA ARG A 335 -3.85 0.15 -27.46
C ARG A 335 -3.29 1.47 -26.93
N TYR A 336 -4.05 2.53 -27.18
CA TYR A 336 -3.71 3.89 -26.77
C TYR A 336 -4.94 4.61 -26.21
N GLU A 337 -4.78 5.36 -25.13
CA GLU A 337 -5.74 6.35 -24.66
C GLU A 337 -5.29 7.73 -25.18
N GLY A 338 -5.93 8.21 -26.24
CA GLY A 338 -5.47 9.38 -26.97
C GLY A 338 -4.11 9.13 -27.64
N LYS A 339 -3.03 9.77 -27.14
CA LYS A 339 -1.65 9.55 -27.61
C LYS A 339 -0.81 8.68 -26.69
N ASN A 340 -1.31 8.41 -25.49
CA ASN A 340 -0.58 7.66 -24.48
C ASN A 340 -0.82 6.16 -24.67
N PRO A 341 0.21 5.32 -24.55
CA PRO A 341 0.05 3.88 -24.51
C PRO A 341 -0.89 3.48 -23.34
N GLU A 342 -1.75 2.48 -23.54
CA GLU A 342 -2.40 1.80 -22.44
C GLU A 342 -1.47 0.78 -21.80
N CYS A 343 -1.74 0.42 -20.55
CA CYS A 343 -0.99 -0.57 -19.79
C CYS A 343 -0.98 -1.94 -20.48
N GLN A 344 0.12 -2.68 -20.34
CA GLN A 344 0.29 -4.02 -20.89
C GLN A 344 1.35 -4.82 -20.13
N TRP A 345 1.29 -6.17 -20.22
CA TRP A 345 2.14 -7.08 -19.43
C TRP A 345 3.06 -7.96 -20.28
N ASN A 346 3.33 -7.59 -21.51
CA ASN A 346 4.22 -8.32 -22.44
C ASN A 346 5.67 -7.82 -22.44
N GLY A 347 6.18 -7.36 -21.29
CA GLY A 347 7.57 -6.91 -21.16
C GLY A 347 7.84 -5.74 -20.23
N PRO A 348 6.94 -4.76 -20.05
CA PRO A 348 7.15 -3.64 -19.13
C PRO A 348 7.49 -4.09 -17.70
N VAL A 349 8.11 -3.20 -16.94
CA VAL A 349 8.32 -3.41 -15.49
C VAL A 349 7.11 -2.92 -14.75
N TRP A 350 6.48 -3.80 -14.00
CA TRP A 350 5.32 -3.50 -13.17
C TRP A 350 5.65 -3.55 -11.69
N PRO A 351 5.48 -2.46 -10.94
CA PRO A 351 5.60 -2.45 -9.48
C PRO A 351 4.80 -3.55 -8.78
N PHE A 352 3.62 -3.89 -9.30
CA PHE A 352 2.77 -4.98 -8.83
C PHE A 352 3.52 -6.31 -8.75
N GLN A 353 3.99 -6.84 -9.90
CA GLN A 353 4.72 -8.11 -9.93
C GLN A 353 6.12 -8.00 -9.33
N TYR A 354 6.75 -6.83 -9.39
CA TYR A 354 8.03 -6.60 -8.72
C TYR A 354 7.90 -6.84 -7.22
N THR A 355 6.82 -6.32 -6.61
CA THR A 355 6.51 -6.57 -5.20
C THR A 355 6.34 -8.06 -4.91
N GLN A 356 5.59 -8.78 -5.76
CA GLN A 356 5.38 -10.22 -5.62
C GLN A 356 6.70 -11.00 -5.66
N VAL A 357 7.56 -10.67 -6.61
CA VAL A 357 8.87 -11.34 -6.74
C VAL A 357 9.74 -11.09 -5.51
N LEU A 358 9.83 -9.86 -5.02
CA LEU A 358 10.63 -9.56 -3.83
C LEU A 358 10.04 -10.21 -2.57
N SER A 359 8.72 -10.24 -2.40
CA SER A 359 8.08 -10.98 -1.32
C SER A 359 8.36 -12.49 -1.42
N GLY A 360 8.23 -13.05 -2.63
CA GLY A 360 8.58 -14.45 -2.90
C GLY A 360 10.06 -14.75 -2.66
N LEU A 361 10.95 -13.84 -3.02
CA LEU A 361 12.40 -14.00 -2.76
C LEU A 361 12.71 -13.95 -1.25
N ALA A 362 12.05 -13.05 -0.51
CA ALA A 362 12.19 -13.02 0.94
C ALA A 362 11.74 -14.33 1.59
N ASN A 363 10.62 -14.92 1.12
CA ASN A 363 10.15 -16.23 1.56
C ASN A 363 11.13 -17.35 1.14
N PHE A 364 11.60 -17.33 -0.11
CA PHE A 364 12.56 -18.32 -0.58
C PHE A 364 13.84 -18.32 0.27
N LEU A 365 14.39 -17.15 0.56
CA LEU A 365 15.62 -17.03 1.36
C LEU A 365 15.41 -17.39 2.85
N ASP A 366 14.18 -17.40 3.35
CA ASP A 366 13.85 -17.72 4.74
C ASP A 366 13.33 -19.15 4.94
N HIS A 367 12.52 -19.67 4.01
CA HIS A 367 11.74 -20.89 4.20
C HIS A 367 12.23 -22.09 3.36
N TYR A 368 13.16 -21.89 2.40
CA TYR A 368 13.59 -22.94 1.46
C TYR A 368 15.07 -23.29 1.62
N PRO A 369 15.47 -24.00 2.71
CA PRO A 369 16.88 -24.29 3.00
C PRO A 369 17.57 -25.14 1.92
N ASN A 370 16.89 -26.10 1.27
CA ASN A 370 17.50 -26.88 0.18
C ASN A 370 17.71 -26.02 -1.08
N GLY A 371 16.72 -25.18 -1.40
CA GLY A 371 16.80 -24.25 -2.51
C GLY A 371 17.92 -23.22 -2.33
N THR A 372 18.04 -22.62 -1.14
CA THR A 372 19.06 -21.59 -0.85
C THR A 372 20.48 -22.15 -0.83
N GLN A 373 20.68 -23.43 -0.47
CA GLN A 373 21.99 -24.08 -0.55
C GLN A 373 22.55 -24.17 -1.97
N THR A 374 21.72 -24.05 -2.99
CA THR A 374 22.19 -23.98 -4.39
C THR A 374 23.03 -22.74 -4.68
N GLY A 375 22.83 -21.67 -3.91
CA GLY A 375 23.48 -20.38 -4.14
C GLY A 375 23.03 -19.67 -5.42
N VAL A 376 21.94 -20.11 -6.07
CA VAL A 376 21.44 -19.52 -7.31
C VAL A 376 21.03 -18.05 -7.12
N ILE A 377 20.52 -17.73 -5.93
CA ILE A 377 20.14 -16.37 -5.54
C ILE A 377 20.40 -16.17 -4.03
N THR A 378 20.71 -14.95 -3.61
CA THR A 378 21.25 -14.66 -2.29
C THR A 378 20.62 -13.37 -1.71
N PRO A 379 20.79 -13.07 -0.40
CA PRO A 379 20.40 -11.77 0.17
C PRO A 379 21.05 -10.56 -0.52
N LYS A 380 22.23 -10.73 -1.14
CA LYS A 380 22.85 -9.69 -1.96
C LYS A 380 21.99 -9.33 -3.18
N ASP A 381 21.41 -10.35 -3.83
CA ASP A 381 20.53 -10.15 -4.99
C ASP A 381 19.20 -9.51 -4.56
N TYR A 382 18.67 -9.89 -3.38
CA TYR A 382 17.53 -9.19 -2.78
C TYR A 382 17.79 -7.70 -2.63
N THR A 383 18.92 -7.33 -2.03
CA THR A 383 19.32 -5.92 -1.88
C THR A 383 19.42 -5.21 -3.23
N ALA A 384 20.06 -5.84 -4.21
CA ALA A 384 20.24 -5.25 -5.54
C ALA A 384 18.90 -5.00 -6.24
N MET A 385 17.96 -5.95 -6.17
CA MET A 385 16.62 -5.80 -6.74
C MET A 385 15.81 -4.76 -5.98
N LEU A 386 15.85 -4.74 -4.64
CA LEU A 386 15.13 -3.76 -3.83
C LEU A 386 15.62 -2.33 -4.11
N ARG A 387 16.92 -2.12 -4.25
CA ARG A 387 17.50 -0.81 -4.66
C ARG A 387 17.08 -0.41 -6.07
N LYS A 388 17.01 -1.37 -7.01
CA LYS A 388 16.54 -1.12 -8.36
C LYS A 388 15.05 -0.75 -8.33
N TYR A 389 14.25 -1.40 -7.51
CA TYR A 389 12.84 -1.08 -7.30
C TYR A 389 12.66 0.32 -6.65
N ALA A 390 13.47 0.67 -5.66
CA ALA A 390 13.45 2.02 -5.08
C ALA A 390 13.72 3.10 -6.16
N LYS A 391 14.65 2.86 -7.07
CA LYS A 391 14.96 3.80 -8.16
C LYS A 391 13.80 4.01 -9.13
N LEU A 392 12.95 3.01 -9.36
CA LEU A 392 11.74 3.18 -10.19
C LEU A 392 10.75 4.19 -9.62
N HIS A 393 10.76 4.42 -8.30
CA HIS A 393 9.93 5.45 -7.67
C HIS A 393 10.40 6.88 -7.99
N ARG A 394 11.56 7.05 -8.59
CA ARG A 394 12.10 8.35 -8.97
C ARG A 394 12.12 8.48 -10.48
N ASN A 395 11.33 9.42 -10.99
CA ASN A 395 11.29 9.68 -12.42
C ASN A 395 12.70 10.09 -12.92
N PRO A 396 13.32 9.36 -13.84
CA PRO A 396 14.70 9.61 -14.25
C PRO A 396 14.88 10.94 -14.98
N SER A 397 13.82 11.52 -15.55
CA SER A 397 13.88 12.80 -16.27
C SER A 397 13.78 14.00 -15.33
N THR A 398 13.05 13.91 -14.23
CA THR A 398 12.80 15.03 -13.30
C THR A 398 13.53 14.87 -11.99
N GLY A 399 13.91 13.66 -11.60
CA GLY A 399 14.47 13.33 -10.30
C GLY A 399 13.44 13.35 -9.16
N ILE A 400 12.16 13.56 -9.44
CA ILE A 400 11.08 13.62 -8.46
C ILE A 400 10.58 12.20 -8.15
N LEU A 401 10.22 11.95 -6.90
CA LEU A 401 9.58 10.72 -6.48
C LEU A 401 8.12 10.71 -6.98
N ASP A 402 7.84 9.78 -7.88
CA ASP A 402 6.54 9.63 -8.55
C ASP A 402 6.41 8.19 -9.05
N LEU A 403 5.64 7.39 -8.33
CA LEU A 403 5.39 6.00 -8.72
C LEU A 403 4.26 5.95 -9.74
N GLU A 404 4.55 5.32 -10.88
CA GLU A 404 3.62 5.12 -12.00
C GLU A 404 3.19 3.65 -12.13
N GLU A 405 2.24 3.39 -13.03
CA GLU A 405 1.71 2.05 -13.28
C GLU A 405 2.78 1.09 -13.77
N ASP A 406 3.48 1.46 -14.88
CA ASP A 406 4.48 0.63 -15.52
C ASP A 406 5.64 1.43 -16.13
N TYR A 407 6.74 0.73 -16.39
CA TYR A 407 7.98 1.36 -16.83
C TYR A 407 8.63 0.59 -17.97
N HIS A 408 9.32 1.32 -18.83
CA HIS A 408 10.15 0.73 -19.86
C HIS A 408 11.38 0.03 -19.23
N PRO A 409 11.58 -1.27 -19.47
CA PRO A 409 12.58 -2.08 -18.78
C PRO A 409 14.02 -1.66 -18.96
N ASP A 410 14.33 -0.94 -20.05
CA ASP A 410 15.69 -0.51 -20.35
C ASP A 410 15.97 0.92 -19.88
N THR A 411 14.98 1.81 -19.90
CA THR A 411 15.17 3.23 -19.58
C THR A 411 14.65 3.64 -18.20
N GLY A 412 13.71 2.88 -17.62
CA GLY A 412 13.03 3.24 -16.37
C GLY A 412 12.06 4.41 -16.50
N LEU A 413 11.73 4.83 -17.72
CA LEU A 413 10.73 5.85 -17.98
C LEU A 413 9.33 5.24 -17.89
N PRO A 414 8.33 5.95 -17.30
CA PRO A 414 6.94 5.55 -17.37
C PRO A 414 6.47 5.34 -18.81
N ILE A 415 5.63 4.34 -19.05
CA ILE A 415 5.05 4.06 -20.37
C ILE A 415 3.66 4.67 -20.47
N VAL A 416 2.75 4.35 -19.55
CA VAL A 416 1.37 4.84 -19.58
C VAL A 416 1.32 6.35 -19.44
N GLY A 417 1.97 6.92 -18.44
CA GLY A 417 2.14 8.36 -18.28
C GLY A 417 0.83 9.17 -18.32
N LEU A 418 -0.27 8.59 -17.87
CA LEU A 418 -1.56 9.26 -17.78
C LEU A 418 -1.67 10.01 -16.46
N LYS A 419 -2.48 11.07 -16.44
CA LYS A 419 -2.71 11.88 -15.21
C LYS A 419 -3.11 11.04 -13.99
N ARG A 420 -3.89 9.96 -14.21
CA ARG A 420 -4.32 9.06 -13.14
C ARG A 420 -3.22 8.14 -12.63
N SER A 421 -2.15 7.93 -13.40
CA SER A 421 -1.08 6.98 -13.08
C SER A 421 -0.08 7.51 -12.07
N HIS A 422 -0.07 8.82 -11.79
CA HIS A 422 0.82 9.43 -10.83
C HIS A 422 0.53 8.99 -9.39
N HIS A 423 1.59 8.73 -8.62
CA HIS A 423 1.52 8.28 -7.22
C HIS A 423 0.67 7.02 -7.04
N TYR A 424 0.75 6.11 -7.99
CA TYR A 424 -0.07 4.92 -8.13
C TYR A 424 0.08 3.94 -6.95
N PHE A 425 -1.03 3.39 -6.45
CA PHE A 425 -1.01 2.48 -5.32
C PHE A 425 -1.55 1.09 -5.67
N HIS A 426 -0.74 0.29 -6.33
CA HIS A 426 -1.05 -1.06 -6.79
C HIS A 426 0.08 -2.05 -6.43
N SER A 427 0.88 -1.73 -5.40
CA SER A 427 2.09 -2.45 -5.05
C SER A 427 2.49 -2.18 -3.60
N GLY A 428 3.47 -2.93 -3.07
CA GLY A 428 4.07 -2.73 -1.77
C GLY A 428 5.55 -2.34 -1.87
N PHE A 429 6.05 -1.69 -0.83
CA PHE A 429 7.47 -1.39 -0.64
C PHE A 429 7.87 -1.39 0.83
N ASN A 430 7.08 -0.78 1.70
CA ASN A 430 7.41 -0.66 3.13
C ASN A 430 7.42 -2.04 3.80
N ASP A 431 6.54 -2.94 3.37
CA ASP A 431 6.58 -4.33 3.80
C ASP A 431 7.89 -5.03 3.39
N LEU A 432 8.40 -4.76 2.18
CA LEU A 432 9.68 -5.31 1.71
C LEU A 432 10.88 -4.78 2.52
N ILE A 433 10.80 -3.55 3.02
CA ILE A 433 11.80 -3.02 3.94
C ILE A 433 11.71 -3.73 5.29
N ILE A 434 10.54 -3.75 5.92
CA ILE A 434 10.37 -4.25 7.29
C ILE A 434 10.51 -5.77 7.36
N SER A 435 9.76 -6.51 6.51
CA SER A 435 9.80 -7.97 6.50
C SER A 435 11.03 -8.55 5.81
N GLY A 436 11.56 -7.84 4.81
CA GLY A 436 12.68 -8.32 4.00
C GLY A 436 14.03 -7.77 4.47
N LEU A 437 14.37 -6.52 4.13
CA LEU A 437 15.68 -5.93 4.43
C LEU A 437 15.99 -5.93 5.92
N VAL A 438 15.09 -5.40 6.75
CA VAL A 438 15.19 -5.38 8.21
C VAL A 438 14.96 -6.76 8.81
N GLY A 439 14.10 -7.54 8.17
CA GLY A 439 13.94 -8.97 8.40
C GLY A 439 13.03 -9.35 9.56
N LEU A 440 12.09 -8.48 9.99
CA LEU A 440 11.06 -8.91 10.92
C LEU A 440 10.10 -9.88 10.20
N ARG A 441 10.18 -11.18 10.52
CA ARG A 441 9.38 -12.26 9.90
C ARG A 441 8.18 -12.58 10.79
N PRO A 442 6.97 -12.10 10.44
CA PRO A 442 5.80 -12.29 11.29
C PRO A 442 5.41 -13.75 11.46
N SER A 443 4.99 -14.13 12.67
CA SER A 443 4.65 -15.50 13.05
C SER A 443 3.33 -15.57 13.81
N ALA A 444 2.61 -16.68 13.67
CA ALA A 444 1.43 -16.98 14.49
C ALA A 444 1.78 -17.40 15.92
N SER A 445 3.03 -17.75 16.18
CA SER A 445 3.54 -18.16 17.48
C SER A 445 3.99 -16.97 18.31
N ASP A 446 4.12 -17.15 19.63
CA ASP A 446 4.62 -16.16 20.57
C ASP A 446 6.15 -16.05 20.49
N ILE A 447 6.65 -15.74 19.30
CA ILE A 447 8.05 -15.52 18.97
C ILE A 447 8.22 -14.31 18.05
N LEU A 448 9.30 -13.56 18.27
CA LEU A 448 9.82 -12.59 17.33
C LEU A 448 10.95 -13.26 16.53
N VAL A 449 10.78 -13.33 15.22
CA VAL A 449 11.83 -13.81 14.31
C VAL A 449 12.39 -12.63 13.55
N VAL A 450 13.72 -12.49 13.57
CA VAL A 450 14.44 -11.47 12.80
C VAL A 450 15.47 -12.19 11.93
N ASN A 451 15.33 -12.01 10.61
CA ASN A 451 16.20 -12.58 9.58
C ASN A 451 16.48 -11.52 8.49
N PRO A 452 17.42 -10.59 8.71
CA PRO A 452 17.69 -9.52 7.77
C PRO A 452 18.20 -10.06 6.43
N LEU A 453 17.61 -9.56 5.32
CA LEU A 453 17.96 -9.96 3.97
C LEU A 453 18.64 -8.81 3.24
N PHE A 454 19.93 -8.62 3.47
CA PHE A 454 20.70 -7.54 2.85
C PHE A 454 22.16 -7.92 2.59
N ASP A 455 22.82 -7.11 1.77
CA ASP A 455 24.27 -7.17 1.53
C ASP A 455 25.01 -6.22 2.50
N PRO A 456 25.68 -6.73 3.53
CA PRO A 456 26.39 -5.88 4.49
C PRO A 456 27.58 -5.12 3.90
N SER A 457 28.01 -5.44 2.68
CA SER A 457 29.04 -4.68 1.96
C SER A 457 28.51 -3.39 1.36
N THR A 458 27.19 -3.29 1.12
CA THR A 458 26.53 -2.15 0.50
C THR A 458 25.62 -1.39 1.46
N ILE A 459 24.99 -2.08 2.41
CA ILE A 459 24.19 -1.49 3.47
C ILE A 459 25.00 -1.55 4.77
N THR A 460 25.72 -0.47 5.07
CA THR A 460 26.64 -0.41 6.21
C THR A 460 25.94 -0.14 7.55
N TYR A 461 24.78 0.49 7.53
CA TYR A 461 23.90 0.63 8.69
C TYR A 461 22.43 0.76 8.25
N PHE A 462 21.54 0.36 9.14
CA PHE A 462 20.10 0.69 9.11
C PHE A 462 19.56 0.64 10.55
N ARG A 463 18.47 1.38 10.76
CA ARG A 463 17.61 1.26 11.95
C ARG A 463 16.16 1.41 11.54
N ALA A 464 15.33 0.47 11.99
CA ALA A 464 13.88 0.57 11.93
C ALA A 464 13.35 0.54 13.36
N GLU A 465 12.51 1.48 13.75
CA GLU A 465 11.97 1.57 15.09
C GLU A 465 10.48 1.87 15.10
N ARG A 466 9.84 1.70 16.28
CA ARG A 466 8.41 1.87 16.48
C ARG A 466 7.58 0.87 15.64
N ILE A 467 8.16 -0.27 15.28
CA ILE A 467 7.47 -1.34 14.53
C ILE A 467 6.47 -2.02 15.48
N PRO A 468 5.15 -2.04 15.15
CA PRO A 468 4.18 -2.75 15.95
C PRO A 468 4.30 -4.27 15.72
N TYR A 469 4.37 -5.07 16.78
CA TYR A 469 4.36 -6.51 16.67
C TYR A 469 3.83 -7.16 17.96
N HIS A 470 2.75 -7.93 17.88
CA HIS A 470 2.11 -8.66 18.99
C HIS A 470 1.84 -7.81 20.24
N GLY A 471 1.45 -6.55 20.06
CA GLY A 471 1.21 -5.59 21.13
C GLY A 471 2.47 -4.93 21.70
N HIS A 472 3.63 -5.27 21.18
CA HIS A 472 4.91 -4.65 21.50
C HIS A 472 5.31 -3.60 20.47
N THR A 473 6.30 -2.79 20.84
CA THR A 473 7.04 -1.89 19.95
C THR A 473 8.45 -2.44 19.76
N ILE A 474 8.84 -2.69 18.51
CA ILE A 474 10.13 -3.30 18.18
C ILE A 474 11.02 -2.27 17.49
N ALA A 475 12.32 -2.26 17.85
CA ALA A 475 13.37 -1.61 17.10
C ALA A 475 14.43 -2.64 16.67
N ILE A 476 14.88 -2.55 15.42
CA ILE A 476 15.91 -3.43 14.85
C ILE A 476 16.96 -2.56 14.17
N GLN A 477 18.20 -2.75 14.54
CA GLN A 477 19.33 -1.95 14.10
C GLN A 477 20.48 -2.84 13.61
N TRP A 478 21.12 -2.41 12.55
CA TRP A 478 22.40 -2.92 12.07
C TRP A 478 23.41 -1.81 11.95
N ASP A 479 24.64 -2.03 12.46
CA ASP A 479 25.77 -1.13 12.22
C ASP A 479 27.05 -1.99 12.04
N ALA A 480 27.58 -2.00 10.82
CA ALA A 480 28.74 -2.82 10.48
C ALA A 480 30.01 -2.44 11.28
N SER A 481 30.17 -1.19 11.63
CA SER A 481 31.33 -0.64 12.34
C SER A 481 31.09 -0.30 13.81
N GLY A 482 29.82 -0.02 14.16
CA GLY A 482 29.43 0.57 15.43
C GLY A 482 29.66 2.08 15.52
N SER A 483 30.11 2.72 14.44
CA SER A 483 30.40 4.16 14.45
C SER A 483 29.15 5.04 14.29
N HIS A 484 28.08 4.50 13.75
CA HIS A 484 26.87 5.26 13.48
C HIS A 484 25.92 5.26 14.69
N TYR A 485 25.65 4.09 15.27
CA TYR A 485 24.75 3.94 16.43
C TYR A 485 25.48 3.63 17.75
N GLY A 486 26.80 3.62 17.76
CA GLY A 486 27.60 3.34 18.96
C GLY A 486 27.68 1.85 19.34
N SER A 487 27.05 0.96 18.61
CA SER A 487 27.03 -0.48 18.85
C SER A 487 27.17 -1.26 17.56
N ARG A 488 28.19 -2.11 17.46
CA ARG A 488 28.47 -2.91 16.26
C ARG A 488 27.55 -4.13 16.18
N GLY A 489 27.06 -4.45 14.97
CA GLY A 489 26.30 -5.66 14.69
C GLY A 489 24.77 -5.43 14.67
N LEU A 490 24.04 -6.53 14.81
CA LEU A 490 22.57 -6.53 14.87
C LEU A 490 22.12 -6.33 16.32
N VAL A 491 21.28 -5.34 16.56
CA VAL A 491 20.69 -5.03 17.87
C VAL A 491 19.17 -5.02 17.75
N ILE A 492 18.50 -5.65 18.70
CA ILE A 492 17.04 -5.72 18.79
C ILE A 492 16.61 -5.19 20.15
N GLU A 493 15.70 -4.23 20.15
CA GLU A 493 15.07 -3.62 21.32
C GLU A 493 13.57 -3.92 21.31
N ILE A 494 13.00 -4.14 22.48
CA ILE A 494 11.58 -4.43 22.67
C ILE A 494 11.02 -3.46 23.72
N ASP A 495 9.96 -2.72 23.38
CA ASP A 495 9.25 -1.77 24.26
C ASP A 495 10.13 -0.65 24.84
N ASP A 496 11.06 -0.14 24.04
CA ASP A 496 12.02 0.93 24.41
C ASP A 496 12.93 0.56 25.60
N ASP A 497 12.98 -0.73 25.98
CA ASP A 497 13.88 -1.27 26.99
C ASP A 497 15.31 -1.40 26.42
N ASN A 498 16.26 -1.64 27.31
CA ASN A 498 17.65 -1.93 26.95
C ASN A 498 17.73 -3.01 25.85
N PRO A 499 18.82 -3.04 25.05
CA PRO A 499 18.97 -4.06 24.01
C PRO A 499 18.70 -5.46 24.57
N VAL A 500 17.67 -6.13 24.04
CA VAL A 500 17.34 -7.50 24.43
C VAL A 500 18.36 -8.45 23.84
N ILE A 501 18.83 -8.13 22.61
CA ILE A 501 19.84 -8.90 21.89
C ILE A 501 20.82 -7.96 21.20
N SER A 502 22.10 -8.34 21.26
CA SER A 502 23.18 -7.78 20.47
C SER A 502 24.06 -8.92 19.96
N GLN A 503 24.25 -9.00 18.65
CA GLN A 503 25.10 -10.00 18.01
C GLN A 503 25.95 -9.39 16.88
N PRO A 504 27.18 -9.90 16.64
CA PRO A 504 28.10 -9.28 15.68
C PRO A 504 27.73 -9.51 14.21
N THR A 505 26.80 -10.44 13.92
CA THR A 505 26.37 -10.84 12.57
C THR A 505 24.88 -10.55 12.37
N ALA A 506 24.48 -10.36 11.13
CA ALA A 506 23.06 -10.23 10.75
C ALA A 506 22.39 -11.61 10.57
N SER A 507 22.74 -12.59 11.38
CA SER A 507 22.20 -13.94 11.29
C SER A 507 20.77 -14.00 11.84
N ARG A 508 19.98 -14.95 11.32
CA ARG A 508 18.62 -15.24 11.81
C ARG A 508 18.61 -15.48 13.32
N ILE A 509 17.66 -14.89 14.00
CA ILE A 509 17.42 -15.06 15.43
C ILE A 509 15.93 -15.22 15.72
N SER A 510 15.61 -15.98 16.77
CA SER A 510 14.24 -16.17 17.27
C SER A 510 14.22 -15.88 18.77
N ILE A 511 13.32 -15.01 19.21
CA ILE A 511 13.18 -14.54 20.57
C ILE A 511 11.78 -14.91 21.06
N PRO A 512 11.62 -15.64 22.18
CA PRO A 512 10.31 -15.81 22.81
C PRO A 512 9.70 -14.43 23.14
N LEU A 513 8.50 -14.19 22.66
CA LEU A 513 7.80 -12.91 22.82
C LEU A 513 6.31 -13.16 23.07
N PRO A 514 5.89 -13.36 24.32
CA PRO A 514 4.48 -13.49 24.68
C PRO A 514 3.69 -12.26 24.23
N ARG A 515 2.51 -12.48 23.64
CA ARG A 515 1.66 -11.38 23.17
C ARG A 515 1.20 -10.47 24.29
N LYS A 516 1.20 -9.18 24.03
CA LYS A 516 0.54 -8.16 24.84
C LYS A 516 -0.85 -7.83 24.28
N PRO A 517 -1.78 -7.32 25.10
CA PRO A 517 -2.99 -6.70 24.58
C PRO A 517 -2.63 -5.64 23.55
N ALA A 518 -3.40 -5.58 22.46
CA ALA A 518 -3.21 -4.53 21.46
C ALA A 518 -3.31 -3.14 22.13
N PRO A 519 -2.50 -2.16 21.71
CA PRO A 519 -2.65 -0.78 22.16
C PRO A 519 -4.08 -0.27 21.97
N ALA A 520 -4.49 0.70 22.76
CA ALA A 520 -5.78 1.35 22.61
C ALA A 520 -5.97 1.83 21.16
N PRO A 521 -7.14 1.63 20.56
CA PRO A 521 -7.40 2.11 19.20
C PRO A 521 -7.36 3.64 19.17
N PHE A 522 -6.97 4.18 18.02
CA PHE A 522 -7.08 5.61 17.78
C PHE A 522 -8.54 6.06 17.93
N THR A 523 -8.73 7.25 18.50
CA THR A 523 -10.07 7.83 18.67
C THR A 523 -10.75 7.97 17.31
N THR A 524 -11.93 7.39 17.18
CA THR A 524 -12.71 7.46 15.93
C THR A 524 -13.68 8.62 16.01
N ARG A 525 -13.57 9.55 15.07
CA ARG A 525 -14.60 10.53 14.75
C ARG A 525 -15.21 10.15 13.40
N ILE A 526 -16.52 10.12 13.29
CA ILE A 526 -17.21 9.81 12.04
C ILE A 526 -17.57 11.13 11.36
N ALA A 527 -16.95 11.39 10.24
CA ALA A 527 -17.24 12.59 9.45
C ALA A 527 -18.65 12.51 8.85
N LYS A 528 -19.43 13.57 9.06
CA LYS A 528 -20.82 13.70 8.59
C LYS A 528 -20.91 14.34 7.20
N SER A 529 -19.81 14.96 6.78
CA SER A 529 -19.71 15.72 5.53
C SER A 529 -19.35 14.87 4.29
N ILE A 530 -19.03 13.59 4.44
CA ILE A 530 -18.51 12.79 3.32
C ILE A 530 -19.61 12.48 2.32
N GLN A 531 -19.44 12.94 1.09
CA GLN A 531 -20.26 12.58 -0.07
C GLN A 531 -19.64 11.35 -0.76
N LEU A 532 -20.31 10.21 -0.71
CA LEU A 532 -19.77 8.94 -1.19
C LEU A 532 -19.58 8.89 -2.71
N ASN A 533 -20.45 9.59 -3.46
CA ASN A 533 -20.35 9.79 -4.92
C ASN A 533 -21.27 10.93 -5.36
N THR A 534 -21.09 11.42 -6.57
CA THR A 534 -21.85 12.56 -7.13
C THR A 534 -23.35 12.30 -7.35
N THR A 535 -23.81 11.06 -7.25
CA THR A 535 -25.23 10.71 -7.41
C THR A 535 -26.00 10.69 -6.09
N VAL A 536 -25.30 10.69 -4.96
CA VAL A 536 -25.90 10.80 -3.63
C VAL A 536 -26.33 12.25 -3.41
N PRO A 537 -27.59 12.52 -3.04
CA PRO A 537 -28.10 13.89 -2.94
C PRO A 537 -27.51 14.67 -1.77
N PHE A 538 -27.13 13.98 -0.68
CA PHE A 538 -26.58 14.59 0.54
C PHE A 538 -25.57 13.64 1.21
N PRO A 539 -24.57 14.22 1.95
CA PRO A 539 -24.26 15.64 1.99
C PRO A 539 -23.80 16.16 0.62
N ARG A 540 -23.95 17.46 0.36
CA ARG A 540 -23.46 18.10 -0.87
C ARG A 540 -22.75 19.38 -0.60
N GLY A 541 -21.70 19.67 -1.38
CA GLY A 541 -20.94 20.92 -1.33
C GLY A 541 -21.56 21.99 -2.22
N MET A 542 -21.51 23.25 -1.76
CA MET A 542 -21.78 24.48 -2.52
C MET A 542 -20.73 25.53 -2.18
N ALA A 543 -20.52 26.51 -3.06
CA ALA A 543 -19.52 27.52 -2.85
C ALA A 543 -19.99 28.91 -3.30
N SER A 544 -19.39 29.99 -2.72
CA SER A 544 -19.72 31.39 -3.01
C SER A 544 -19.43 31.77 -4.45
N VAL A 545 -18.48 31.09 -5.10
CA VAL A 545 -18.06 31.37 -6.47
C VAL A 545 -18.09 30.03 -7.23
N ALA A 546 -18.94 29.94 -8.24
CA ALA A 546 -18.96 28.82 -9.16
C ALA A 546 -17.88 29.01 -10.22
N ASN A 547 -16.78 28.25 -10.15
CA ASN A 547 -15.92 28.07 -11.31
C ASN A 547 -16.51 26.91 -12.14
N SER A 548 -16.72 27.11 -13.43
CA SER A 548 -17.32 26.12 -14.32
C SER A 548 -16.52 24.78 -14.44
N THR A 549 -15.30 24.74 -13.91
CA THR A 549 -14.42 23.57 -13.92
C THR A 549 -14.21 22.94 -12.54
N SER A 550 -14.73 23.57 -11.46
CA SER A 550 -14.47 23.17 -10.07
C SER A 550 -15.65 22.36 -9.52
N ASN A 551 -15.38 21.13 -9.12
CA ASN A 551 -16.34 20.20 -8.53
C ASN A 551 -16.31 20.29 -7.01
N THR A 552 -17.41 20.76 -6.38
CA THR A 552 -17.51 20.83 -4.90
C THR A 552 -17.48 19.48 -4.22
N TYR A 553 -17.84 18.40 -4.92
CA TYR A 553 -17.70 17.04 -4.43
C TYR A 553 -16.27 16.72 -3.98
N ALA A 554 -15.27 17.17 -4.73
CA ALA A 554 -13.86 16.88 -4.45
C ALA A 554 -13.31 17.46 -3.13
N ALA A 555 -14.06 18.34 -2.45
CA ALA A 555 -13.67 18.85 -1.13
C ALA A 555 -14.44 18.18 0.03
N ILE A 556 -15.24 17.15 -0.27
CA ILE A 556 -16.01 16.35 0.70
C ILE A 556 -16.08 14.87 0.28
N ASP A 557 -15.13 14.40 -0.51
CA ASP A 557 -15.10 13.04 -1.04
C ASP A 557 -14.33 12.04 -0.14
N GLY A 558 -13.76 12.55 0.96
CA GLY A 558 -13.02 11.77 1.95
C GLY A 558 -11.55 11.56 1.64
N ARG A 559 -10.98 12.25 0.64
CA ARG A 559 -9.58 12.12 0.24
C ARG A 559 -8.75 13.31 0.70
N VAL A 560 -7.59 13.06 1.30
CA VAL A 560 -6.66 14.11 1.73
C VAL A 560 -5.25 13.79 1.26
N TRP A 561 -4.73 14.62 0.34
CA TRP A 561 -3.34 14.53 -0.10
C TRP A 561 -2.83 15.88 -0.62
N PHE A 562 -1.49 16.08 -0.65
CA PHE A 562 -0.86 17.36 -0.93
C PHE A 562 0.30 17.23 -1.93
N PHE A 563 0.25 16.27 -2.86
CA PHE A 563 1.28 16.20 -3.90
C PHE A 563 1.23 17.43 -4.80
N ASP A 564 2.38 18.05 -5.01
CA ASP A 564 2.50 19.24 -5.89
C ASP A 564 2.68 18.79 -7.35
N THR A 565 1.67 18.12 -7.89
CA THR A 565 1.63 17.69 -9.29
C THR A 565 0.65 18.56 -10.07
N GLN A 566 1.00 18.91 -11.31
CA GLN A 566 0.08 19.68 -12.17
C GLN A 566 -1.05 18.80 -12.73
N ASP A 567 -0.90 17.50 -12.68
CA ASP A 567 -1.73 16.54 -13.40
C ASP A 567 -2.86 15.94 -12.55
N ALA A 568 -2.75 15.93 -11.23
CA ALA A 568 -3.82 15.51 -10.34
C ALA A 568 -4.30 16.70 -9.49
N ALA A 569 -5.58 17.03 -9.58
CA ALA A 569 -6.21 18.03 -8.73
C ALA A 569 -6.98 17.35 -7.61
N ASN A 570 -6.71 17.75 -6.35
CA ASN A 570 -7.47 17.32 -5.19
C ASN A 570 -8.21 18.53 -4.61
N GLY A 571 -9.51 18.37 -4.43
CA GLY A 571 -10.33 19.40 -3.78
C GLY A 571 -11.02 20.36 -4.74
N TRP A 572 -11.71 21.32 -4.12
CA TRP A 572 -12.39 22.41 -4.81
C TRP A 572 -11.49 23.63 -4.95
N GLU A 573 -11.50 24.27 -6.12
CA GLU A 573 -10.71 25.46 -6.42
C GLU A 573 -11.58 26.72 -6.47
N ALA A 574 -11.19 27.73 -5.69
CA ALA A 574 -11.70 29.10 -5.85
C ALA A 574 -10.87 29.86 -6.88
N PRO A 575 -11.48 30.79 -7.64
CA PRO A 575 -10.77 31.65 -8.59
C PRO A 575 -9.77 32.56 -7.88
N VAL A 576 -8.91 33.22 -8.67
CA VAL A 576 -7.96 34.21 -8.16
C VAL A 576 -8.72 35.29 -7.40
N ALA A 577 -8.29 35.57 -6.18
CA ALA A 577 -8.88 36.57 -5.33
C ALA A 577 -8.53 37.99 -5.84
N THR A 578 -9.56 38.80 -6.01
CA THR A 578 -9.43 40.23 -6.40
C THR A 578 -9.75 41.13 -5.24
N THR A 579 -9.13 42.32 -5.20
CA THR A 579 -9.44 43.38 -4.20
C THR A 579 -10.85 43.90 -4.39
N THR A 580 -11.60 44.07 -3.30
CA THR A 580 -12.84 44.83 -3.30
C THR A 580 -12.51 46.34 -3.12
N THR A 581 -12.98 47.15 -4.04
CA THR A 581 -12.72 48.62 -4.07
C THR A 581 -13.52 49.43 -3.06
N THR A 582 -14.10 48.83 -2.01
CA THR A 582 -15.06 49.51 -1.14
C THR A 582 -14.57 49.86 0.27
N THR A 583 -13.35 49.50 0.65
CA THR A 583 -12.78 49.82 1.97
C THR A 583 -11.34 50.27 1.87
N THR A 584 -10.91 51.09 2.82
CA THR A 584 -9.55 51.66 2.94
C THR A 584 -8.45 50.64 3.22
N THR A 585 -8.77 49.34 3.24
CA THR A 585 -7.87 48.18 3.39
C THR A 585 -7.86 47.37 2.11
N ASN A 586 -6.68 46.93 1.66
CA ASN A 586 -6.49 46.08 0.48
C ASN A 586 -6.85 44.60 0.76
N ASP A 587 -7.94 44.33 1.49
CA ASP A 587 -8.35 42.97 1.84
C ASP A 587 -9.13 42.34 0.68
N ALA A 588 -8.92 41.04 0.47
CA ALA A 588 -9.70 40.25 -0.47
C ALA A 588 -11.13 40.08 0.03
N ALA A 589 -12.10 39.94 -0.88
CA ALA A 589 -13.46 39.58 -0.53
C ALA A 589 -13.50 38.19 0.11
N GLU A 590 -14.24 38.08 1.21
CA GLU A 590 -14.48 36.75 1.82
C GLU A 590 -15.15 35.80 0.83
N MET A 591 -14.70 34.55 0.86
CA MET A 591 -15.28 33.44 0.13
C MET A 591 -15.82 32.40 1.11
N TRP A 592 -16.71 31.53 0.66
CA TRP A 592 -17.21 30.43 1.51
C TRP A 592 -17.41 29.14 0.72
N PHE A 593 -17.28 28.03 1.45
CA PHE A 593 -17.66 26.68 1.05
C PHE A 593 -18.68 26.15 2.04
N GLU A 594 -19.81 25.65 1.56
CA GLU A 594 -20.96 25.20 2.34
C GLU A 594 -21.20 23.70 2.15
N ILE A 595 -21.57 23.03 3.23
CA ILE A 595 -22.05 21.65 3.23
C ILE A 595 -23.51 21.65 3.66
N ASP A 596 -24.40 21.10 2.80
CA ASP A 596 -25.79 20.82 3.12
C ASP A 596 -25.94 19.32 3.42
N PHE A 597 -26.34 18.99 4.63
CA PHE A 597 -26.54 17.60 5.08
C PHE A 597 -27.89 17.02 4.68
N GLY A 598 -28.82 17.86 4.14
CA GLY A 598 -30.19 17.48 3.82
C GLY A 598 -31.11 17.27 5.03
N GLN A 599 -30.56 17.26 6.22
CA GLN A 599 -31.26 17.08 7.49
C GLN A 599 -30.51 17.75 8.63
N GLN A 600 -31.16 17.91 9.79
CA GLN A 600 -30.52 18.39 11.00
C GLN A 600 -29.52 17.37 11.53
N VAL A 601 -28.27 17.77 11.73
CA VAL A 601 -27.21 16.96 12.35
C VAL A 601 -26.53 17.74 13.46
N SER A 602 -26.06 17.04 14.49
CA SER A 602 -25.25 17.65 15.53
C SER A 602 -23.81 17.81 15.04
N VAL A 603 -23.26 19.01 15.07
CA VAL A 603 -21.90 19.32 14.61
C VAL A 603 -21.15 20.10 15.69
N GLY A 604 -19.86 19.77 15.93
CA GLY A 604 -19.06 20.37 16.99
C GLY A 604 -17.58 20.54 16.68
N SER A 605 -17.11 20.04 15.53
CA SER A 605 -15.72 20.21 15.13
C SER A 605 -15.53 20.02 13.62
N ALA A 606 -14.38 20.45 13.12
CA ALA A 606 -13.98 20.26 11.73
C ALA A 606 -12.48 20.01 11.59
N GLU A 607 -12.12 19.26 10.55
CA GLU A 607 -10.79 19.18 9.96
C GLU A 607 -10.83 19.82 8.57
N ILE A 608 -9.95 20.77 8.33
CA ILE A 608 -9.91 21.57 7.11
C ILE A 608 -8.53 21.41 6.49
N ALA A 609 -8.47 21.01 5.23
CA ALA A 609 -7.23 20.84 4.49
C ALA A 609 -7.15 21.85 3.34
N PHE A 610 -6.12 22.73 3.35
CA PHE A 610 -5.83 23.66 2.27
C PHE A 610 -4.53 23.29 1.56
N PHE A 611 -4.56 23.29 0.24
CA PHE A 611 -3.37 23.08 -0.57
C PHE A 611 -2.64 24.41 -0.82
N GLN A 612 -1.32 24.37 -0.77
CA GLN A 612 -0.45 25.48 -1.11
C GLN A 612 0.63 25.01 -2.09
N SER A 613 0.77 25.74 -3.19
CA SER A 613 1.83 25.56 -4.18
C SER A 613 2.15 26.88 -4.84
N LYS A 614 3.35 27.36 -4.63
CA LYS A 614 3.82 28.59 -5.27
C LYS A 614 3.95 28.44 -6.79
N SER A 615 4.34 27.25 -7.26
CA SER A 615 4.51 26.98 -8.71
C SER A 615 3.17 26.98 -9.45
N GLN A 616 2.06 26.64 -8.76
CA GLN A 616 0.71 26.59 -9.32
C GLN A 616 -0.16 27.80 -8.96
N GLY A 617 0.36 28.75 -8.16
CA GLY A 617 -0.36 29.96 -7.71
C GLY A 617 -1.49 29.67 -6.73
N PHE A 618 -1.29 28.70 -5.82
CA PHE A 618 -2.20 28.41 -4.72
C PHE A 618 -1.62 28.84 -3.39
N ALA A 619 -2.43 29.56 -2.60
CA ALA A 619 -2.12 29.90 -1.22
C ALA A 619 -3.25 29.48 -0.28
N ALA A 620 -2.91 29.04 0.92
CA ALA A 620 -3.87 28.88 1.99
C ALA A 620 -4.44 30.24 2.42
N PRO A 621 -5.70 30.34 2.88
CA PRO A 621 -6.29 31.59 3.32
C PRO A 621 -5.59 32.15 4.57
N THR A 622 -5.69 33.45 4.78
CA THR A 622 -5.08 34.13 5.94
C THR A 622 -5.91 33.96 7.21
N GLN A 623 -7.23 33.84 7.06
CA GLN A 623 -8.19 33.70 8.15
C GLN A 623 -9.36 32.84 7.72
N TYR A 624 -10.00 32.20 8.70
CA TYR A 624 -11.24 31.45 8.49
C TYR A 624 -12.14 31.51 9.71
N ARG A 625 -13.42 31.20 9.51
CA ARG A 625 -14.41 30.94 10.55
C ARG A 625 -15.46 29.95 10.05
N VAL A 626 -16.14 29.32 10.99
CA VAL A 626 -17.23 28.38 10.71
C VAL A 626 -18.56 29.00 11.08
N GLN A 627 -19.56 28.84 10.22
CA GLN A 627 -20.93 29.31 10.45
C GLN A 627 -21.91 28.15 10.28
N VAL A 628 -23.02 28.24 10.97
CA VAL A 628 -24.14 27.30 10.88
C VAL A 628 -25.41 28.02 10.48
N LEU A 629 -26.31 27.32 9.77
CA LEU A 629 -27.62 27.85 9.42
C LEU A 629 -28.55 27.68 10.62
N GLY A 630 -28.99 28.81 11.20
CA GLY A 630 -29.96 28.82 12.31
C GLY A 630 -31.37 28.47 11.86
N GLN A 631 -32.26 28.16 12.83
CA GLN A 631 -33.67 27.79 12.58
C GLN A 631 -34.47 28.86 11.85
N GLY A 632 -34.04 30.16 11.94
CA GLY A 632 -34.64 31.28 11.23
C GLY A 632 -34.14 31.50 9.80
N GLY A 633 -33.31 30.62 9.28
CA GLY A 633 -32.76 30.72 7.91
C GLY A 633 -31.59 31.70 7.78
N SER A 634 -31.05 32.24 8.89
CA SER A 634 -29.89 33.11 8.92
C SER A 634 -28.62 32.38 9.30
N TRP A 635 -27.49 32.81 8.70
CA TRP A 635 -26.17 32.31 9.05
C TRP A 635 -25.65 33.03 10.31
N GLY A 636 -25.08 32.26 11.23
CA GLY A 636 -24.42 32.75 12.43
C GLY A 636 -23.10 32.06 12.67
N ASP A 637 -22.14 32.77 13.25
CA ASP A 637 -20.90 32.13 13.70
C ASP A 637 -21.17 31.11 14.80
N VAL A 638 -20.38 29.99 14.80
CA VAL A 638 -20.51 28.96 15.83
C VAL A 638 -20.10 29.48 17.21
N GLU A 639 -20.80 29.06 18.25
CA GLU A 639 -20.59 29.52 19.64
C GLU A 639 -19.41 28.80 20.29
N GLY A 640 -18.56 29.51 21.02
CA GLY A 640 -17.44 28.92 21.75
C GLY A 640 -16.34 28.36 20.83
N ALA A 641 -16.16 28.93 19.65
CA ALA A 641 -15.20 28.47 18.67
C ALA A 641 -13.74 28.61 19.15
N MET A 642 -12.98 27.52 18.96
CA MET A 642 -11.53 27.46 19.08
C MET A 642 -10.96 27.14 17.69
N TYR A 643 -10.31 28.11 17.07
CA TYR A 643 -9.73 27.98 15.74
C TYR A 643 -8.21 27.82 15.85
N ALA A 644 -7.66 26.74 15.32
CA ALA A 644 -6.23 26.65 15.10
C ALA A 644 -5.78 27.61 13.99
N GLU A 645 -4.52 27.98 13.98
CA GLU A 645 -3.93 28.69 12.84
C GLU A 645 -4.05 27.86 11.57
N VAL A 646 -4.19 28.52 10.41
CA VAL A 646 -4.28 27.83 9.12
C VAL A 646 -2.98 27.07 8.83
N VAL A 647 -3.10 25.77 8.60
CA VAL A 647 -2.01 24.88 8.26
C VAL A 647 -2.08 24.54 6.76
N ALA A 648 -1.23 25.17 5.96
CA ALA A 648 -1.11 24.85 4.54
C ALA A 648 -0.47 23.46 4.34
N ASN A 649 -1.00 22.64 3.43
CA ASN A 649 -0.54 21.26 3.19
C ASN A 649 -0.50 20.41 4.47
N GLY A 650 -1.53 20.55 5.29
CA GLY A 650 -1.74 19.82 6.53
C GLY A 650 -3.19 19.99 6.99
N ILE A 651 -3.49 19.57 8.21
CA ILE A 651 -4.84 19.66 8.78
C ILE A 651 -4.94 20.85 9.71
N THR A 652 -5.91 21.73 9.44
CA THR A 652 -6.33 22.80 10.32
C THR A 652 -7.54 22.34 11.13
N GLU A 653 -7.46 22.35 12.44
CA GLU A 653 -8.54 21.93 13.33
C GLU A 653 -9.37 23.11 13.82
N ALA A 654 -10.67 22.89 13.94
CA ALA A 654 -11.61 23.82 14.56
C ALA A 654 -12.58 23.06 15.46
N GLU A 655 -12.83 23.59 16.65
CA GLU A 655 -13.78 23.02 17.60
C GLU A 655 -14.75 24.12 18.07
N TRP A 656 -15.98 23.74 18.38
CA TRP A 656 -17.01 24.65 18.89
C TRP A 656 -18.06 23.91 19.74
N LYS A 657 -18.90 24.67 20.43
CA LYS A 657 -20.02 24.11 21.17
C LYS A 657 -20.98 23.41 20.22
N SER A 658 -21.23 22.12 20.44
CA SER A 658 -22.08 21.31 19.56
C SER A 658 -23.45 21.96 19.33
N VAL A 659 -23.87 22.02 18.08
CA VAL A 659 -25.11 22.65 17.63
C VAL A 659 -25.81 21.77 16.59
N GLN A 660 -27.15 21.80 16.57
CA GLN A 660 -27.96 21.18 15.51
C GLN A 660 -28.06 22.13 14.32
N SER A 661 -27.65 21.68 13.14
CA SER A 661 -27.80 22.44 11.90
C SER A 661 -27.96 21.54 10.70
N GLN A 662 -28.73 22.01 9.70
CA GLN A 662 -28.81 21.33 8.39
C GLN A 662 -27.62 21.70 7.52
N LYS A 663 -27.02 22.88 7.75
CA LYS A 663 -25.94 23.38 6.91
C LYS A 663 -24.82 23.98 7.75
N VAL A 664 -23.59 23.72 7.33
CA VAL A 664 -22.36 24.33 7.85
C VAL A 664 -21.61 24.99 6.70
N ARG A 665 -21.03 26.16 6.93
CA ARG A 665 -20.12 26.76 5.95
C ARG A 665 -18.81 27.20 6.58
N LEU A 666 -17.75 26.99 5.83
CA LEU A 666 -16.43 27.54 6.06
C LEU A 666 -16.35 28.89 5.34
N VAL A 667 -16.15 29.97 6.06
CA VAL A 667 -15.90 31.33 5.49
C VAL A 667 -14.42 31.59 5.65
N PHE A 668 -13.77 32.11 4.62
CA PHE A 668 -12.32 32.34 4.65
C PHE A 668 -11.91 33.59 3.82
N THR A 669 -10.78 34.16 4.20
CA THR A 669 -10.19 35.32 3.51
C THR A 669 -8.99 34.86 2.69
N PRO A 670 -9.09 34.80 1.36
CA PRO A 670 -8.00 34.38 0.49
C PRO A 670 -6.86 35.40 0.44
N VAL A 671 -5.69 34.99 -0.04
CA VAL A 671 -4.59 35.88 -0.36
C VAL A 671 -4.86 36.57 -1.70
N VAL A 672 -4.75 37.89 -1.77
CA VAL A 672 -4.96 38.67 -3.01
C VAL A 672 -3.98 38.22 -4.10
N GLY A 673 -4.49 37.96 -5.30
CA GLY A 673 -3.70 37.52 -6.45
C GLY A 673 -3.45 36.01 -6.53
N GLU A 674 -3.84 35.24 -5.51
CA GLU A 674 -3.67 33.80 -5.46
C GLU A 674 -5.02 33.08 -5.56
N LYS A 675 -4.97 31.81 -5.95
CA LYS A 675 -6.11 30.88 -5.89
C LYS A 675 -6.15 30.18 -4.53
N VAL A 676 -7.32 29.74 -4.10
CA VAL A 676 -7.46 28.83 -2.95
C VAL A 676 -7.90 27.45 -3.45
N ARG A 677 -7.24 26.39 -2.96
CA ARG A 677 -7.71 25.02 -3.14
C ARG A 677 -8.05 24.43 -1.76
N LEU A 678 -9.33 24.16 -1.55
CA LEU A 678 -9.83 23.42 -0.39
C LEU A 678 -9.80 21.93 -0.74
N VAL A 679 -8.85 21.21 -0.16
CA VAL A 679 -8.64 19.80 -0.39
C VAL A 679 -9.76 18.97 0.22
N GLU A 680 -10.09 19.24 1.49
CA GLU A 680 -11.14 18.52 2.20
C GLU A 680 -11.70 19.38 3.35
N PHE A 681 -13.02 19.31 3.55
CA PHE A 681 -13.71 19.92 4.69
C PHE A 681 -14.52 18.84 5.42
N LYS A 682 -13.92 18.21 6.42
CA LYS A 682 -14.58 17.23 7.28
C LYS A 682 -15.25 17.91 8.45
N VAL A 683 -16.53 17.59 8.66
CA VAL A 683 -17.34 18.08 9.79
C VAL A 683 -17.81 16.89 10.64
N PHE A 684 -17.65 16.99 11.96
CA PHE A 684 -17.93 15.94 12.92
C PHE A 684 -19.05 16.31 13.89
#